data_1dd286be086e2d55795833e21bd36cc0
#
_entry.id   1dd286be086e2d55795833e21bd36cc0
#
_cell.length_a   1.000
_cell.length_b   1.000
_cell.length_c   1.000
_cell.angle_alpha   90.00
_cell.angle_beta   90.00
_cell.angle_gamma   90.00
#
_symmetry.space_group_name_H-M   'P 1'
#
loop_
_entity.id
_entity.type
_entity.pdbx_description
1 polymer ?
#
loop_
_entity_poly.entity_id
_entity_poly.type
_entity_poly.pdbx_seq_one_letter_code
_entity_poly.pdbx_strand_id
1 'polypeptide(L)'
;MLALTTQSVFARLQSVKVPFDVFTSVVAKQAETFGSTASSSVLSSAVCPELTKSFTAATGLRTSVSRPDSKLVYTFSYNHKGKASGEVPRLSVKQLEGTQDESIREVAVEQAGALGQLLPSTERLEIRKLKVSGTINGDDVLVLREMAGRNSDDEETEGKLEELDLSDVALADGGSPYYSTTRGNYYTATSYDVDDNEENFYCTDLSYAFCNTHLKKVLWPNTMWEVGDAALNRCYELESFTLGSETNEIKSGAFEYCTALSNIELTPKILYIDARAFANSGLTEISIPKEIETIANQAFYKCEALKKIDFSDGVKEIKEAAFSYCSALEEIHLSKVLTKIGKEAFYACSSLTEITLPKKLINIGEDAFGACKALKEIKVEAGNTAFTSIDGVLFNKEKTTLLTFPFANTANYQVPVGTTKIAPSAFSECNKLASIQFPNTLIEIGSEAFYKCLKLENITFPNSITAVGEGALYGCEGLLQVELSKSMTIIPDNLLSKCTKLQKIKIPEGINKIAYQAFSNCSSLTQVEIPASVNNIESESFKACESLNEIYCYIKEPLTIEEDVFKGVNVGTCNLYVTAESIKQYKNSEVWKNFLVKPIPNTTGKNNIIQQNGIVKVCGNTITIQGELTAPIHIMDTSGKTIYYGTEREISVGKHGIFLVKTGHKVTRVML
;
A
#
# COMPACT_ATOMS: atom_id res chain seq x y z
N MET A 1 -33.34 5.47 6.46
CA MET A 1 -32.99 6.45 7.51
C MET A 1 -33.68 6.21 8.85
N LEU A 2 -34.90 5.69 8.90
CA LEU A 2 -35.58 5.37 10.18
C LEU A 2 -35.04 4.12 10.91
N ALA A 3 -34.46 3.16 10.21
CA ALA A 3 -33.88 1.95 10.83
C ALA A 3 -32.57 2.21 11.61
N LEU A 4 -31.81 3.24 11.20
CA LEU A 4 -30.57 3.64 11.88
C LEU A 4 -30.80 4.40 13.19
N THR A 5 -31.94 5.06 13.36
CA THR A 5 -32.28 5.80 14.58
C THR A 5 -32.78 4.90 15.71
N THR A 6 -33.43 3.80 15.39
CA THR A 6 -33.91 2.82 16.40
C THR A 6 -32.77 1.99 16.98
N GLN A 7 -31.79 1.55 16.16
CA GLN A 7 -30.60 0.87 16.67
C GLN A 7 -29.72 1.74 17.58
N SER A 8 -29.57 3.03 17.26
CA SER A 8 -28.78 3.95 18.09
C SER A 8 -29.43 4.30 19.43
N VAL A 9 -30.75 4.32 19.49
CA VAL A 9 -31.50 4.49 20.75
C VAL A 9 -31.44 3.22 21.60
N PHE A 10 -31.50 2.03 20.98
CA PHE A 10 -31.38 0.75 21.68
C PHE A 10 -29.97 0.55 22.28
N ALA A 11 -28.92 0.84 21.53
CA ALA A 11 -27.54 0.75 22.03
C ALA A 11 -27.25 1.74 23.17
N ARG A 12 -27.85 2.93 23.16
CA ARG A 12 -27.73 3.89 24.26
C ARG A 12 -28.51 3.51 25.51
N LEU A 13 -29.63 2.80 25.37
CA LEU A 13 -30.45 2.34 26.52
C LEU A 13 -29.85 1.13 27.23
N GLN A 14 -29.05 0.30 26.55
CA GLN A 14 -28.28 -0.79 27.17
C GLN A 14 -27.09 -0.32 28.03
N SER A 15 -26.53 0.83 27.73
CA SER A 15 -25.37 1.40 28.47
C SER A 15 -25.78 2.16 29.74
N VAL A 16 -27.07 2.48 29.92
CA VAL A 16 -27.59 3.16 31.10
C VAL A 16 -28.54 2.19 31.81
N LYS A 17 -28.25 1.80 33.05
CA LYS A 17 -29.18 1.01 33.89
C LYS A 17 -30.46 1.82 34.14
N VAL A 18 -31.39 1.79 33.18
CA VAL A 18 -32.69 2.45 33.31
C VAL A 18 -33.66 1.47 34.00
N PRO A 19 -34.42 1.89 35.02
CA PRO A 19 -35.45 1.03 35.65
C PRO A 19 -36.48 0.58 34.60
N PHE A 20 -36.91 -0.66 34.72
CA PHE A 20 -37.77 -1.37 33.76
C PHE A 20 -39.07 -0.63 33.42
N ASP A 21 -39.65 0.07 34.42
CA ASP A 21 -40.91 0.84 34.26
C ASP A 21 -40.77 2.04 33.28
N VAL A 22 -39.55 2.60 33.16
CA VAL A 22 -39.25 3.68 32.21
C VAL A 22 -39.08 3.12 30.79
N PHE A 23 -38.51 1.93 30.65
CA PHE A 23 -38.33 1.24 29.37
C PHE A 23 -39.69 0.88 28.74
N THR A 24 -40.61 0.30 29.52
CA THR A 24 -41.94 -0.05 29.02
C THR A 24 -42.79 1.15 28.66
N SER A 25 -42.67 2.29 29.37
CA SER A 25 -43.40 3.52 29.07
C SER A 25 -42.87 4.21 27.78
N VAL A 26 -41.57 4.12 27.48
CA VAL A 26 -40.98 4.67 26.26
C VAL A 26 -41.37 3.85 25.03
N VAL A 27 -41.37 2.53 25.13
CA VAL A 27 -41.78 1.63 24.03
C VAL A 27 -43.27 1.78 23.71
N ALA A 28 -44.13 1.87 24.74
CA ALA A 28 -45.59 2.10 24.56
C ALA A 28 -45.88 3.47 23.94
N LYS A 29 -45.20 4.53 24.36
CA LYS A 29 -45.38 5.89 23.85
C LYS A 29 -44.86 6.07 22.42
N GLN A 30 -43.85 5.33 22.02
CA GLN A 30 -43.37 5.34 20.62
C GLN A 30 -44.30 4.51 19.71
N ALA A 31 -44.89 3.43 20.19
CA ALA A 31 -45.87 2.68 19.39
C ALA A 31 -47.13 3.51 19.05
N GLU A 32 -47.55 4.41 19.95
CA GLU A 32 -48.67 5.35 19.70
C GLU A 32 -48.31 6.47 18.75
N THR A 33 -47.03 6.86 18.67
CA THR A 33 -46.57 8.01 17.83
C THR A 33 -46.30 7.60 16.38
N PHE A 34 -46.02 6.34 16.09
CA PHE A 34 -45.75 5.85 14.75
C PHE A 34 -46.90 5.00 14.20
N GLY A 35 -47.98 5.69 13.81
CA GLY A 35 -49.05 5.07 13.06
C GLY A 35 -48.57 4.42 11.76
N SER A 36 -48.81 3.13 11.63
CA SER A 36 -49.13 2.39 10.39
C SER A 36 -48.02 1.93 9.43
N THR A 37 -46.69 1.98 9.70
CA THR A 37 -45.69 1.34 8.79
C THR A 37 -44.47 0.78 9.50
N ALA A 38 -44.64 -0.09 10.48
CA ALA A 38 -43.50 -0.83 11.06
C ALA A 38 -43.52 -2.28 10.61
N SER A 39 -42.58 -2.64 9.72
CA SER A 39 -42.25 -4.03 9.43
C SER A 39 -41.57 -4.69 10.64
N SER A 40 -41.86 -5.96 10.86
CA SER A 40 -41.39 -6.84 11.91
C SER A 40 -39.97 -6.59 12.41
N SER A 41 -39.80 -6.21 13.68
CA SER A 41 -38.53 -6.29 14.40
C SER A 41 -38.52 -7.55 15.28
N VAL A 42 -37.48 -8.36 15.12
CA VAL A 42 -37.22 -9.54 15.95
C VAL A 42 -36.60 -9.06 17.27
N LEU A 43 -37.26 -9.31 18.39
CA LEU A 43 -36.72 -9.13 19.74
C LEU A 43 -36.28 -10.51 20.24
N SER A 44 -34.97 -10.81 20.21
CA SER A 44 -34.42 -11.97 20.91
C SER A 44 -34.07 -11.55 22.35
N SER A 45 -34.73 -12.09 23.34
CA SER A 45 -34.31 -12.01 24.74
C SER A 45 -34.55 -13.37 25.44
N ALA A 46 -33.58 -13.77 26.24
CA ALA A 46 -33.78 -14.87 27.19
C ALA A 46 -34.97 -14.52 28.05
N VAL A 47 -35.99 -15.39 28.06
CA VAL A 47 -37.31 -15.12 28.63
C VAL A 47 -37.23 -15.01 30.15
N CYS A 48 -37.49 -13.82 30.66
CA CYS A 48 -37.93 -13.66 32.04
C CYS A 48 -39.47 -13.78 32.07
N PRO A 49 -40.09 -14.70 32.85
CA PRO A 49 -41.54 -14.88 32.94
C PRO A 49 -42.30 -13.62 33.39
N GLU A 50 -41.63 -12.69 34.06
CA GLU A 50 -42.17 -11.40 34.51
C GLU A 50 -42.37 -10.42 33.36
N LEU A 51 -41.58 -10.49 32.28
CA LEU A 51 -41.76 -9.69 31.06
C LEU A 51 -43.09 -9.95 30.38
N THR A 52 -43.52 -11.21 30.37
CA THR A 52 -44.78 -11.62 29.74
C THR A 52 -45.99 -11.11 30.53
N LYS A 53 -45.90 -11.11 31.87
CA LYS A 53 -46.97 -10.59 32.75
C LYS A 53 -47.12 -9.06 32.62
N SER A 54 -46.03 -8.33 32.59
CA SER A 54 -46.03 -6.88 32.45
C SER A 54 -46.53 -6.42 31.08
N PHE A 55 -46.17 -7.13 30.02
CA PHE A 55 -46.64 -6.84 28.66
C PHE A 55 -48.16 -7.06 28.52
N THR A 56 -48.70 -8.13 29.13
CA THR A 56 -50.16 -8.41 29.17
C THR A 56 -50.92 -7.33 29.94
N ALA A 57 -50.36 -6.83 31.03
CA ALA A 57 -50.98 -5.78 31.84
C ALA A 57 -51.00 -4.41 31.14
N ALA A 58 -49.94 -4.10 30.33
CA ALA A 58 -49.81 -2.81 29.63
C ALA A 58 -50.60 -2.75 28.32
N THR A 59 -50.79 -3.88 27.62
CA THR A 59 -51.41 -3.93 26.30
C THR A 59 -52.83 -4.51 26.26
N GLY A 60 -53.32 -5.09 27.36
CA GLY A 60 -54.62 -5.77 27.40
C GLY A 60 -54.70 -7.08 26.59
N LEU A 61 -53.58 -7.58 26.08
CA LEU A 61 -53.48 -8.80 25.27
C LEU A 61 -53.29 -10.03 26.16
N ARG A 62 -54.11 -11.07 25.97
CA ARG A 62 -53.95 -12.34 26.68
C ARG A 62 -52.90 -13.22 26.02
N THR A 63 -51.87 -13.59 26.77
CA THR A 63 -50.86 -14.57 26.35
C THR A 63 -51.07 -15.89 27.10
N SER A 64 -51.14 -17.02 26.39
CA SER A 64 -51.13 -18.36 27.00
C SER A 64 -49.73 -18.97 26.80
N VAL A 65 -49.02 -19.22 27.88
CA VAL A 65 -47.72 -19.93 27.87
C VAL A 65 -47.93 -21.33 28.44
N SER A 66 -47.67 -22.36 27.66
CA SER A 66 -47.66 -23.73 28.13
C SER A 66 -46.26 -24.31 28.07
N ARG A 67 -45.65 -24.48 29.26
CA ARG A 67 -44.44 -25.23 29.68
C ARG A 67 -43.09 -24.50 29.67
N PRO A 68 -42.26 -24.75 30.72
CA PRO A 68 -41.03 -23.97 30.99
C PRO A 68 -39.72 -24.52 30.38
N ASP A 69 -39.72 -25.53 29.53
CA ASP A 69 -38.50 -26.29 29.20
C ASP A 69 -38.02 -26.15 27.74
N SER A 70 -38.53 -25.18 26.98
CA SER A 70 -38.01 -24.91 25.61
C SER A 70 -37.66 -23.44 25.44
N LYS A 71 -36.45 -23.17 24.91
CA LYS A 71 -36.04 -21.84 24.43
C LYS A 71 -36.98 -21.44 23.28
N LEU A 72 -37.95 -20.59 23.55
CA LEU A 72 -38.93 -20.11 22.58
C LEU A 72 -38.52 -18.71 22.10
N VAL A 73 -38.37 -18.57 20.81
CA VAL A 73 -38.24 -17.24 20.14
C VAL A 73 -39.64 -16.76 19.77
N TYR A 74 -40.03 -15.60 20.27
CA TYR A 74 -41.33 -14.99 19.99
C TYR A 74 -41.20 -13.95 18.87
N THR A 75 -41.97 -14.15 17.80
CA THR A 75 -42.10 -13.15 16.75
C THR A 75 -43.45 -12.43 16.90
N PHE A 76 -43.43 -11.13 17.08
CA PHE A 76 -44.65 -10.34 17.20
C PHE A 76 -44.91 -9.69 15.82
N SER A 77 -46.03 -10.04 15.17
CA SER A 77 -46.49 -9.39 13.96
C SER A 77 -47.77 -8.61 14.21
N TYR A 78 -47.78 -7.35 13.84
CA TYR A 78 -48.96 -6.48 13.91
C TYR A 78 -49.56 -6.34 12.50
N ASN A 79 -50.80 -6.80 12.31
CA ASN A 79 -51.50 -6.75 11.04
C ASN A 79 -52.56 -5.66 11.10
N HIS A 80 -52.31 -4.52 10.44
CA HIS A 80 -53.29 -3.44 10.30
C HIS A 80 -53.96 -3.57 8.93
N LYS A 81 -55.11 -4.29 8.90
CA LYS A 81 -56.01 -4.20 7.75
C LYS A 81 -57.34 -3.62 8.19
N GLY A 82 -57.64 -2.40 7.70
CA GLY A 82 -58.98 -1.94 7.37
C GLY A 82 -59.90 -1.55 8.52
N LYS A 83 -60.45 -0.37 8.41
CA LYS A 83 -61.56 0.18 9.17
C LYS A 83 -62.79 -0.75 9.15
N ALA A 84 -63.30 -0.98 10.28
CA ALA A 84 -64.69 -1.18 10.73
C ALA A 84 -64.88 -2.52 11.49
N SER A 85 -65.48 -2.34 12.65
CA SER A 85 -66.00 -3.37 13.58
C SER A 85 -65.01 -4.02 14.53
N GLY A 86 -65.00 -3.53 15.75
CA GLY A 86 -64.90 -4.21 17.09
C GLY A 86 -64.08 -5.48 17.31
N GLU A 87 -63.25 -5.88 16.37
CA GLU A 87 -62.40 -7.09 16.57
C GLU A 87 -61.04 -6.70 17.13
N VAL A 88 -60.71 -7.29 18.27
CA VAL A 88 -59.40 -7.18 18.91
C VAL A 88 -58.33 -7.84 18.01
N PRO A 89 -57.22 -7.18 17.76
CA PRO A 89 -56.15 -7.77 16.93
C PRO A 89 -55.65 -9.07 17.56
N ARG A 90 -55.66 -10.13 16.77
CA ARG A 90 -55.08 -11.43 17.18
C ARG A 90 -53.56 -11.42 16.92
N LEU A 91 -52.80 -11.58 17.97
CA LEU A 91 -51.38 -11.89 17.89
C LEU A 91 -51.22 -13.37 17.50
N SER A 92 -50.64 -13.67 16.39
CA SER A 92 -50.23 -15.02 16.05
C SER A 92 -48.78 -15.22 16.49
N VAL A 93 -48.57 -16.19 17.36
CA VAL A 93 -47.22 -16.68 17.73
C VAL A 93 -46.89 -17.82 16.77
N LYS A 94 -45.88 -17.64 15.95
CA LYS A 94 -45.32 -18.71 15.13
C LYS A 94 -44.14 -19.30 15.88
N GLN A 95 -44.19 -20.55 16.22
CA GLN A 95 -43.04 -21.30 16.69
C GLN A 95 -42.11 -21.45 15.49
N LEU A 96 -40.91 -20.90 15.60
CA LEU A 96 -39.84 -21.22 14.65
C LEU A 96 -39.27 -22.56 15.07
N GLU A 97 -39.57 -23.59 14.30
CA GLU A 97 -38.89 -24.89 14.45
C GLU A 97 -37.42 -24.69 14.17
N GLY A 98 -36.55 -25.10 15.07
CA GLY A 98 -35.12 -25.23 14.86
C GLY A 98 -34.27 -24.07 15.35
N THR A 99 -34.27 -23.74 16.66
CA THR A 99 -32.96 -23.42 17.26
C THR A 99 -32.27 -24.76 17.45
N GLN A 100 -31.32 -25.10 16.59
CA GLN A 100 -30.37 -26.17 16.85
C GLN A 100 -29.80 -25.94 18.25
N ASP A 101 -29.64 -27.00 19.00
CA ASP A 101 -29.03 -26.98 20.32
C ASP A 101 -27.63 -26.33 20.20
N GLU A 102 -27.49 -25.11 20.71
CA GLU A 102 -26.21 -24.40 20.70
C GLU A 102 -25.25 -24.92 21.78
N SER A 103 -25.57 -26.04 22.43
CA SER A 103 -24.69 -26.64 23.40
C SER A 103 -23.41 -27.16 22.74
N ILE A 104 -22.28 -26.94 23.38
CA ILE A 104 -21.01 -27.55 23.00
C ILE A 104 -21.10 -29.09 23.20
N ARG A 105 -20.76 -29.84 22.14
CA ARG A 105 -20.59 -31.30 22.26
C ARG A 105 -19.19 -31.55 22.85
N GLU A 106 -19.13 -32.26 23.97
CA GLU A 106 -17.87 -32.64 24.60
C GLU A 106 -17.54 -34.11 24.30
N VAL A 107 -16.30 -34.40 23.94
CA VAL A 107 -15.80 -35.75 23.65
C VAL A 107 -14.40 -35.93 24.26
N ALA A 108 -14.25 -36.99 25.04
CA ALA A 108 -12.96 -37.41 25.57
C ALA A 108 -12.38 -38.54 24.71
N VAL A 109 -11.18 -38.35 24.17
CA VAL A 109 -10.45 -39.32 23.35
C VAL A 109 -9.42 -40.01 24.25
N GLU A 110 -9.80 -41.17 24.80
CA GLU A 110 -8.91 -41.97 25.68
C GLU A 110 -7.80 -42.69 24.88
N GLN A 111 -8.08 -43.03 23.63
CA GLN A 111 -7.15 -43.68 22.72
C GLN A 111 -7.03 -42.87 21.45
N ALA A 112 -5.82 -42.40 21.09
CA ALA A 112 -5.55 -41.67 19.87
C ALA A 112 -6.02 -42.43 18.62
N GLY A 113 -6.70 -41.71 17.69
CA GLY A 113 -7.33 -42.30 16.51
C GLY A 113 -8.76 -42.77 16.68
N ALA A 114 -9.35 -42.61 17.89
CA ALA A 114 -10.69 -43.10 18.16
C ALA A 114 -11.84 -42.09 17.94
N LEU A 115 -11.56 -40.82 17.65
CA LEU A 115 -12.55 -39.78 17.52
C LEU A 115 -13.65 -40.11 16.50
N GLY A 116 -13.26 -40.69 15.36
CA GLY A 116 -14.19 -41.11 14.30
C GLY A 116 -15.16 -42.22 14.74
N GLN A 117 -14.78 -43.01 15.74
CA GLN A 117 -15.63 -44.05 16.35
C GLN A 117 -16.55 -43.47 17.40
N LEU A 118 -16.04 -42.47 18.15
CA LEU A 118 -16.82 -41.76 19.20
C LEU A 118 -17.87 -40.82 18.61
N LEU A 119 -17.61 -40.31 17.37
CA LEU A 119 -18.51 -39.44 16.63
C LEU A 119 -18.91 -40.13 15.30
N PRO A 120 -20.03 -40.86 15.26
CA PRO A 120 -20.48 -41.53 14.03
C PRO A 120 -20.67 -40.57 12.87
N SER A 121 -20.37 -41.02 11.65
CA SER A 121 -20.45 -40.22 10.43
C SER A 121 -21.80 -39.58 10.16
N THR A 122 -22.89 -40.20 10.66
CA THR A 122 -24.27 -39.70 10.52
C THR A 122 -24.57 -38.47 11.38
N GLU A 123 -23.76 -38.19 12.41
CA GLU A 123 -23.99 -37.09 13.35
C GLU A 123 -22.88 -36.05 13.28
N ARG A 124 -21.65 -36.47 13.06
CA ARG A 124 -20.47 -35.63 13.23
C ARG A 124 -20.46 -34.39 12.29
N LEU A 125 -20.98 -34.52 11.07
CA LEU A 125 -21.00 -33.41 10.10
C LEU A 125 -22.02 -32.33 10.45
N GLU A 126 -22.99 -32.60 11.33
CA GLU A 126 -23.99 -31.63 11.78
C GLU A 126 -23.55 -30.87 13.04
N ILE A 127 -22.47 -31.30 13.70
CA ILE A 127 -21.97 -30.68 14.93
C ILE A 127 -21.33 -29.32 14.56
N ARG A 128 -21.82 -28.27 15.24
CA ARG A 128 -21.28 -26.91 15.04
C ARG A 128 -20.25 -26.49 16.09
N LYS A 129 -20.36 -27.03 17.31
CA LYS A 129 -19.50 -26.69 18.44
C LYS A 129 -19.04 -27.97 19.12
N LEU A 130 -17.70 -28.13 19.16
CA LEU A 130 -17.09 -29.33 19.70
C LEU A 130 -15.96 -28.96 20.66
N LYS A 131 -15.95 -29.59 21.83
CA LYS A 131 -14.81 -29.66 22.73
C LYS A 131 -14.24 -31.05 22.70
N VAL A 132 -12.95 -31.17 22.42
CA VAL A 132 -12.21 -32.42 22.48
C VAL A 132 -11.22 -32.35 23.64
N SER A 133 -11.12 -33.47 24.37
CA SER A 133 -10.10 -33.64 25.42
C SER A 133 -9.41 -35.00 25.28
N GLY A 134 -8.24 -35.15 25.93
CA GLY A 134 -7.47 -36.38 25.89
C GLY A 134 -6.38 -36.36 24.82
N THR A 135 -6.07 -37.52 24.23
CA THR A 135 -4.93 -37.65 23.31
C THR A 135 -5.42 -37.94 21.90
N ILE A 136 -4.99 -37.11 20.94
CA ILE A 136 -5.36 -37.22 19.51
C ILE A 136 -4.11 -37.45 18.64
N ASN A 137 -4.32 -38.04 17.45
CA ASN A 137 -3.31 -38.22 16.41
C ASN A 137 -3.83 -37.77 15.04
N GLY A 138 -3.12 -38.10 13.95
CA GLY A 138 -3.49 -37.72 12.59
C GLY A 138 -4.87 -38.17 12.14
N ASP A 139 -5.33 -39.35 12.56
CA ASP A 139 -6.67 -39.84 12.25
C ASP A 139 -7.76 -38.97 12.87
N ASP A 140 -7.55 -38.52 14.10
CA ASP A 140 -8.48 -37.64 14.82
C ASP A 140 -8.51 -36.24 14.20
N VAL A 141 -7.31 -35.72 13.82
CA VAL A 141 -7.20 -34.41 13.14
C VAL A 141 -7.91 -34.45 11.78
N LEU A 142 -7.78 -35.55 11.02
CA LEU A 142 -8.51 -35.73 9.76
C LEU A 142 -10.04 -35.67 9.98
N VAL A 143 -10.55 -36.31 11.03
CA VAL A 143 -11.98 -36.26 11.38
C VAL A 143 -12.41 -34.83 11.71
N LEU A 144 -11.62 -34.11 12.53
CA LEU A 144 -11.90 -32.71 12.86
C LEU A 144 -11.88 -31.81 11.64
N ARG A 145 -10.94 -32.04 10.74
CA ARG A 145 -10.81 -31.31 9.47
C ARG A 145 -12.03 -31.53 8.57
N GLU A 146 -12.48 -32.80 8.41
CA GLU A 146 -13.70 -33.12 7.66
C GLU A 146 -14.95 -32.47 8.28
N MET A 147 -15.05 -32.46 9.60
CA MET A 147 -16.14 -31.78 10.32
C MET A 147 -16.10 -30.25 10.10
N ALA A 148 -14.90 -29.67 9.90
CA ALA A 148 -14.68 -28.26 9.65
C ALA A 148 -14.73 -27.88 8.16
N GLY A 149 -15.19 -28.79 7.28
CA GLY A 149 -15.50 -28.49 5.90
C GLY A 149 -14.41 -28.85 4.87
N ARG A 150 -13.34 -29.58 5.27
CA ARG A 150 -12.25 -29.95 4.36
C ARG A 150 -11.75 -31.38 4.60
N ASN A 151 -11.41 -32.11 3.53
CA ASN A 151 -10.74 -33.41 3.63
C ASN A 151 -9.19 -33.26 3.57
N SER A 152 -8.46 -34.39 3.51
CA SER A 152 -7.01 -34.40 3.40
C SER A 152 -6.46 -33.73 2.13
N ASP A 153 -7.21 -33.80 1.03
CA ASP A 153 -6.82 -33.23 -0.27
C ASP A 153 -7.31 -31.79 -0.46
N ASP A 154 -7.79 -31.16 0.63
CA ASP A 154 -8.34 -29.81 0.67
C ASP A 154 -9.64 -29.62 -0.12
N GLU A 155 -10.35 -30.71 -0.42
CA GLU A 155 -11.67 -30.69 -1.05
C GLU A 155 -12.77 -30.40 -0.01
N GLU A 156 -13.87 -29.79 -0.47
CA GLU A 156 -15.00 -29.45 0.42
C GLU A 156 -15.72 -30.69 0.92
N THR A 157 -16.10 -30.67 2.19
CA THR A 157 -16.98 -31.63 2.85
C THR A 157 -18.24 -30.95 3.34
N GLU A 158 -19.27 -31.73 3.73
CA GLU A 158 -20.53 -31.22 4.29
C GLU A 158 -20.43 -30.83 5.78
N GLY A 159 -19.21 -30.85 6.36
CA GLY A 159 -18.97 -30.54 7.77
C GLY A 159 -19.35 -29.11 8.14
N LYS A 160 -19.99 -28.94 9.31
CA LYS A 160 -20.55 -27.67 9.80
C LYS A 160 -19.89 -27.18 11.09
N LEU A 161 -18.71 -27.68 11.44
CA LEU A 161 -18.01 -27.30 12.66
C LEU A 161 -17.51 -25.86 12.57
N GLU A 162 -18.01 -25.00 13.44
CA GLU A 162 -17.69 -23.58 13.52
C GLU A 162 -16.83 -23.24 14.75
N GLU A 163 -17.09 -23.91 15.89
CA GLU A 163 -16.32 -23.68 17.12
C GLU A 163 -15.64 -24.97 17.58
N LEU A 164 -14.32 -24.91 17.74
CA LEU A 164 -13.47 -26.03 18.14
C LEU A 164 -12.64 -25.67 19.36
N ASP A 165 -12.84 -26.39 20.47
CA ASP A 165 -12.03 -26.27 21.68
C ASP A 165 -11.13 -27.51 21.81
N LEU A 166 -9.82 -27.28 21.67
CA LEU A 166 -8.75 -28.26 21.83
C LEU A 166 -7.91 -27.99 23.09
N SER A 167 -8.36 -27.11 23.99
CA SER A 167 -7.54 -26.65 25.12
C SER A 167 -7.04 -27.79 26.03
N ASP A 168 -7.80 -28.90 26.13
CA ASP A 168 -7.50 -30.06 26.97
C ASP A 168 -6.95 -31.25 26.15
N VAL A 169 -6.38 -30.97 24.95
CA VAL A 169 -5.83 -31.99 24.05
C VAL A 169 -4.32 -32.10 24.21
N ALA A 170 -3.80 -33.33 24.11
CA ALA A 170 -2.40 -33.65 23.86
C ALA A 170 -2.26 -34.38 22.52
N LEU A 171 -1.12 -34.21 21.83
CA LEU A 171 -0.83 -34.93 20.59
C LEU A 171 -0.09 -36.23 20.87
N ALA A 172 -0.43 -37.28 20.12
CA ALA A 172 0.31 -38.54 20.05
C ALA A 172 0.85 -38.76 18.64
N ASP A 173 1.92 -39.52 18.57
CA ASP A 173 2.51 -39.93 17.30
C ASP A 173 1.57 -40.82 16.47
N GLY A 174 1.70 -40.73 15.14
CA GLY A 174 1.02 -41.60 14.18
C GLY A 174 -0.32 -41.09 13.69
N GLY A 175 -1.10 -42.00 13.15
CA GLY A 175 -2.32 -41.72 12.41
C GLY A 175 -2.06 -41.47 10.92
N SER A 176 -3.13 -41.34 10.14
CA SER A 176 -3.09 -41.04 8.72
C SER A 176 -2.73 -39.57 8.47
N PRO A 177 -2.13 -39.24 7.32
CA PRO A 177 -1.97 -37.85 6.91
C PRO A 177 -3.33 -37.13 6.86
N TYR A 178 -3.42 -35.97 7.49
CA TYR A 178 -4.62 -35.15 7.51
C TYR A 178 -4.62 -34.03 6.45
N TYR A 179 -3.49 -33.76 5.84
CA TYR A 179 -3.33 -32.77 4.78
C TYR A 179 -2.30 -33.20 3.74
N SER A 180 -2.60 -32.99 2.46
CA SER A 180 -1.74 -33.26 1.32
C SER A 180 -1.59 -32.00 0.48
N THR A 181 -0.36 -31.61 0.14
CA THR A 181 -0.12 -30.50 -0.76
C THR A 181 -0.10 -30.96 -2.21
N THR A 182 -0.34 -30.05 -3.14
CA THR A 182 -0.17 -30.28 -4.59
C THR A 182 1.26 -30.66 -4.99
N ARG A 183 2.24 -30.54 -4.07
CA ARG A 183 3.64 -30.93 -4.27
C ARG A 183 3.95 -32.34 -3.74
N GLY A 184 2.96 -33.08 -3.26
CA GLY A 184 3.13 -34.43 -2.72
C GLY A 184 3.55 -34.49 -1.25
N ASN A 185 3.55 -33.37 -0.55
CA ASN A 185 3.89 -33.35 0.89
C ASN A 185 2.64 -33.74 1.70
N TYR A 186 2.83 -34.63 2.68
CA TYR A 186 1.77 -35.14 3.56
C TYR A 186 2.06 -34.72 5.00
N TYR A 187 1.02 -34.27 5.72
CA TYR A 187 1.12 -33.83 7.10
C TYR A 187 0.34 -34.78 8.01
N THR A 188 0.99 -35.24 9.07
CA THR A 188 0.40 -36.00 10.16
C THR A 188 0.50 -35.21 11.45
N ALA A 189 -0.13 -35.66 12.54
CA ALA A 189 -0.10 -34.93 13.81
C ALA A 189 1.31 -34.75 14.39
N THR A 190 2.27 -35.57 13.96
CA THR A 190 3.61 -35.63 14.56
C THR A 190 4.75 -35.77 13.54
N SER A 191 4.46 -35.83 12.24
CA SER A 191 5.51 -35.96 11.23
C SER A 191 5.19 -35.22 9.93
N TYR A 192 6.22 -34.70 9.31
CA TYR A 192 6.22 -34.14 7.99
C TYR A 192 7.05 -35.06 7.08
N ASP A 193 6.42 -35.64 6.06
CA ASP A 193 7.10 -36.50 5.10
C ASP A 193 7.42 -35.70 3.84
N VAL A 194 8.70 -35.50 3.54
CA VAL A 194 9.18 -34.90 2.29
C VAL A 194 9.68 -36.05 1.42
N ASP A 195 9.06 -36.26 0.29
CA ASP A 195 9.60 -37.18 -0.74
C ASP A 195 11.06 -36.81 -1.05
N ASP A 196 11.96 -37.83 -0.96
CA ASP A 196 13.34 -37.87 -1.42
C ASP A 196 14.51 -37.59 -0.44
N ASN A 197 14.31 -37.34 0.86
CA ASN A 197 15.44 -37.50 1.83
C ASN A 197 14.94 -37.90 3.20
N GLU A 198 15.54 -38.96 3.76
CA GLU A 198 15.22 -39.62 5.04
C GLU A 198 15.43 -38.74 6.30
N GLU A 199 14.90 -37.53 6.36
CA GLU A 199 14.83 -36.78 7.61
C GLU A 199 13.35 -36.63 8.01
N ASN A 200 12.91 -37.56 8.87
CA ASN A 200 11.62 -37.45 9.57
C ASN A 200 11.68 -36.24 10.52
N PHE A 201 11.09 -35.12 10.13
CA PHE A 201 10.85 -34.02 11.04
C PHE A 201 9.58 -34.32 11.83
N TYR A 202 9.72 -34.51 13.12
CA TYR A 202 8.59 -34.67 14.05
C TYR A 202 7.93 -33.32 14.24
N CYS A 203 6.81 -33.08 13.54
CA CYS A 203 5.98 -31.92 13.71
C CYS A 203 4.97 -32.17 14.86
N THR A 204 5.22 -31.55 16.00
CA THR A 204 4.29 -31.56 17.14
C THR A 204 3.38 -30.33 17.14
N ASP A 205 3.12 -29.74 15.99
CA ASP A 205 2.68 -28.35 15.84
C ASP A 205 1.33 -28.16 15.12
N LEU A 206 0.67 -29.21 14.67
CA LEU A 206 -0.56 -29.18 13.86
C LEU A 206 -0.43 -28.31 12.59
N SER A 207 0.74 -28.31 11.94
CA SER A 207 0.96 -27.61 10.67
C SER A 207 -0.12 -28.02 9.65
N TYR A 208 -0.71 -27.04 8.97
CA TYR A 208 -1.78 -27.20 7.99
C TYR A 208 -3.07 -27.89 8.51
N ALA A 209 -3.17 -28.21 9.78
CA ALA A 209 -4.27 -29.02 10.32
C ALA A 209 -5.67 -28.49 9.98
N PHE A 210 -5.85 -27.21 10.06
CA PHE A 210 -7.15 -26.56 9.80
C PHE A 210 -7.09 -25.56 8.65
N CYS A 211 -6.09 -25.68 7.77
CA CYS A 211 -5.96 -24.83 6.58
C CYS A 211 -7.25 -24.88 5.74
N ASN A 212 -7.74 -23.69 5.33
CA ASN A 212 -8.90 -23.52 4.44
C ASN A 212 -10.25 -24.01 5.01
N THR A 213 -10.36 -24.24 6.33
CA THR A 213 -11.61 -24.69 6.97
C THR A 213 -12.56 -23.53 7.30
N HIS A 214 -13.84 -23.87 7.64
CA HIS A 214 -14.90 -22.91 7.97
C HIS A 214 -14.98 -22.56 9.46
N LEU A 215 -13.91 -22.87 10.23
CA LEU A 215 -13.86 -22.58 11.66
C LEU A 215 -13.97 -21.08 11.93
N LYS A 216 -14.83 -20.71 12.89
CA LYS A 216 -15.04 -19.32 13.35
C LYS A 216 -14.34 -19.05 14.68
N LYS A 217 -14.24 -20.09 15.52
CA LYS A 217 -13.59 -19.97 16.82
C LYS A 217 -12.78 -21.22 17.15
N VAL A 218 -11.53 -20.99 17.56
CA VAL A 218 -10.60 -22.07 17.95
C VAL A 218 -9.94 -21.72 19.28
N LEU A 219 -9.94 -22.70 20.20
CA LEU A 219 -9.09 -22.69 21.39
C LEU A 219 -7.98 -23.72 21.17
N TRP A 220 -6.73 -23.22 21.16
CA TRP A 220 -5.54 -24.05 20.85
C TRP A 220 -5.12 -24.91 22.06
N PRO A 221 -4.50 -26.06 21.84
CA PRO A 221 -4.10 -26.94 22.94
C PRO A 221 -3.14 -26.26 23.91
N ASN A 222 -3.43 -26.38 25.22
CA ASN A 222 -2.56 -25.82 26.27
C ASN A 222 -1.20 -26.51 26.37
N THR A 223 -1.06 -27.71 25.82
CA THR A 223 0.16 -28.50 25.82
C THR A 223 1.11 -28.15 24.69
N MET A 224 0.66 -27.39 23.69
CA MET A 224 1.43 -27.05 22.51
C MET A 224 2.21 -25.76 22.70
N TRP A 225 3.48 -25.79 22.37
CA TRP A 225 4.39 -24.66 22.45
C TRP A 225 4.38 -23.77 21.19
N GLU A 226 3.75 -24.23 20.10
CA GLU A 226 3.64 -23.46 18.85
C GLU A 226 2.25 -23.57 18.19
N VAL A 227 1.92 -22.57 17.36
CA VAL A 227 0.89 -22.68 16.33
C VAL A 227 1.61 -22.97 15.02
N GLY A 228 1.40 -24.16 14.48
CA GLY A 228 2.19 -24.71 13.38
C GLY A 228 2.13 -23.94 12.07
N ASP A 229 3.00 -24.30 11.13
CA ASP A 229 3.04 -23.69 9.80
C ASP A 229 1.67 -23.79 9.11
N ALA A 230 1.16 -22.67 8.64
CA ALA A 230 -0.13 -22.57 7.95
C ALA A 230 -1.31 -23.27 8.67
N ALA A 231 -1.24 -23.46 10.00
CA ALA A 231 -2.21 -24.24 10.78
C ALA A 231 -3.67 -23.81 10.52
N LEU A 232 -3.92 -22.52 10.36
CA LEU A 232 -5.23 -21.92 10.07
C LEU A 232 -5.17 -21.03 8.81
N ASN A 233 -4.22 -21.28 7.92
CA ASN A 233 -4.10 -20.53 6.66
C ASN A 233 -5.43 -20.60 5.88
N ARG A 234 -5.91 -19.45 5.37
CA ARG A 234 -7.19 -19.34 4.63
C ARG A 234 -8.45 -19.71 5.41
N CYS A 235 -8.42 -19.68 6.73
CA CYS A 235 -9.65 -19.74 7.52
C CYS A 235 -10.34 -18.37 7.46
N TYR A 236 -10.99 -18.08 6.33
CA TYR A 236 -11.59 -16.77 6.04
C TYR A 236 -12.67 -16.35 7.05
N GLU A 237 -13.30 -17.31 7.70
CA GLU A 237 -14.38 -17.11 8.66
C GLU A 237 -13.91 -17.09 10.13
N LEU A 238 -12.62 -17.28 10.39
CA LEU A 238 -12.09 -17.32 11.75
C LEU A 238 -12.21 -15.93 12.41
N GLU A 239 -13.12 -15.81 13.38
CA GLU A 239 -13.41 -14.57 14.10
C GLU A 239 -12.61 -14.46 15.41
N SER A 240 -12.30 -15.61 16.04
CA SER A 240 -11.66 -15.67 17.36
C SER A 240 -10.70 -16.85 17.47
N PHE A 241 -9.50 -16.58 18.00
CA PHE A 241 -8.50 -17.58 18.31
C PHE A 241 -7.93 -17.34 19.71
N THR A 242 -7.85 -18.40 20.52
CA THR A 242 -7.22 -18.35 21.84
C THR A 242 -5.98 -19.23 21.84
N LEU A 243 -4.83 -18.62 22.12
CA LEU A 243 -3.55 -19.32 22.25
C LEU A 243 -3.56 -20.30 23.44
N GLY A 244 -2.90 -21.42 23.27
CA GLY A 244 -2.64 -22.34 24.38
C GLY A 244 -1.72 -21.72 25.44
N SER A 245 -1.81 -22.17 26.69
CA SER A 245 -1.07 -21.57 27.80
C SER A 245 0.44 -21.77 27.70
N GLU A 246 0.93 -22.77 26.95
CA GLU A 246 2.36 -23.02 26.71
C GLU A 246 2.85 -22.49 25.38
N THR A 247 1.98 -21.92 24.54
CA THR A 247 2.35 -21.43 23.22
C THR A 247 3.31 -20.24 23.32
N ASN A 248 4.46 -20.37 22.67
CA ASN A 248 5.51 -19.35 22.62
C ASN A 248 5.95 -18.98 21.20
N GLU A 249 5.41 -19.66 20.16
CA GLU A 249 5.77 -19.43 18.76
C GLU A 249 4.54 -19.48 17.85
N ILE A 250 4.46 -18.55 16.91
CA ILE A 250 3.46 -18.53 15.83
C ILE A 250 4.24 -18.68 14.53
N LYS A 251 4.10 -19.86 13.91
CA LYS A 251 4.87 -20.25 12.73
C LYS A 251 4.41 -19.56 11.45
N SER A 252 5.16 -19.84 10.38
CA SER A 252 4.96 -19.22 9.07
C SER A 252 3.56 -19.43 8.53
N GLY A 253 2.89 -18.33 8.14
CA GLY A 253 1.54 -18.35 7.55
C GLY A 253 0.43 -18.90 8.44
N ALA A 254 0.64 -19.07 9.76
CA ALA A 254 -0.33 -19.72 10.67
C ALA A 254 -1.73 -19.13 10.57
N PHE A 255 -1.86 -17.81 10.44
CA PHE A 255 -3.14 -17.08 10.29
C PHE A 255 -3.22 -16.30 8.98
N GLU A 256 -2.45 -16.71 7.98
CA GLU A 256 -2.47 -16.04 6.69
C GLU A 256 -3.84 -16.18 6.02
N TYR A 257 -4.43 -15.08 5.56
CA TYR A 257 -5.78 -14.97 5.01
C TYR A 257 -6.93 -15.25 6.01
N CYS A 258 -6.70 -15.15 7.32
CA CYS A 258 -7.79 -15.15 8.30
C CYS A 258 -8.49 -13.77 8.30
N THR A 259 -9.29 -13.49 7.28
CA THR A 259 -9.83 -12.14 7.01
C THR A 259 -10.89 -11.68 8.02
N ALA A 260 -11.53 -12.61 8.75
CA ALA A 260 -12.48 -12.29 9.82
C ALA A 260 -11.81 -12.10 11.20
N LEU A 261 -10.53 -12.51 11.36
CA LEU A 261 -9.80 -12.41 12.62
C LEU A 261 -9.42 -10.95 12.89
N SER A 262 -10.23 -10.27 13.69
CA SER A 262 -10.07 -8.84 13.95
C SER A 262 -9.16 -8.52 15.15
N ASN A 263 -8.93 -9.48 16.03
CA ASN A 263 -8.08 -9.36 17.21
C ASN A 263 -7.50 -10.72 17.62
N ILE A 264 -6.28 -10.70 18.16
CA ILE A 264 -5.64 -11.82 18.83
C ILE A 264 -4.85 -11.31 20.03
N GLU A 265 -5.01 -11.96 21.18
CA GLU A 265 -4.23 -11.61 22.38
C GLU A 265 -2.91 -12.38 22.39
N LEU A 266 -1.81 -11.68 22.17
CA LEU A 266 -0.46 -12.25 22.28
C LEU A 266 -0.01 -12.23 23.74
N THR A 267 0.21 -13.39 24.31
CA THR A 267 0.69 -13.51 25.70
C THR A 267 2.19 -13.14 25.79
N PRO A 268 2.68 -12.75 26.98
CA PRO A 268 4.13 -12.53 27.18
C PRO A 268 5.02 -13.76 26.97
N LYS A 269 4.43 -14.96 26.80
CA LYS A 269 5.16 -16.18 26.44
C LYS A 269 5.58 -16.21 24.97
N ILE A 270 4.90 -15.47 24.09
CA ILE A 270 5.23 -15.45 22.66
C ILE A 270 6.60 -14.79 22.47
N LEU A 271 7.51 -15.56 21.89
CA LEU A 271 8.90 -15.16 21.57
C LEU A 271 9.11 -14.92 20.08
N TYR A 272 8.35 -15.62 19.22
CA TYR A 272 8.53 -15.57 17.78
C TYR A 272 7.19 -15.46 17.05
N ILE A 273 7.17 -14.57 16.06
CA ILE A 273 6.13 -14.46 15.04
C ILE A 273 6.84 -14.57 13.71
N ASP A 274 6.65 -15.71 13.03
CA ASP A 274 7.37 -16.05 11.82
C ASP A 274 6.83 -15.34 10.56
N ALA A 275 7.48 -15.61 9.43
CA ALA A 275 7.15 -14.98 8.16
C ALA A 275 5.68 -15.20 7.79
N ARG A 276 5.01 -14.13 7.35
CA ARG A 276 3.61 -14.16 6.89
C ARG A 276 2.59 -14.66 7.93
N ALA A 277 2.96 -14.80 9.21
CA ALA A 277 2.10 -15.39 10.24
C ALA A 277 0.68 -14.82 10.27
N PHE A 278 0.53 -13.52 10.04
CA PHE A 278 -0.76 -12.82 9.97
C PHE A 278 -1.02 -12.12 8.62
N ALA A 279 -0.29 -12.49 7.56
CA ALA A 279 -0.45 -11.82 6.28
C ALA A 279 -1.89 -11.92 5.76
N ASN A 280 -2.44 -10.82 5.23
CA ASN A 280 -3.84 -10.72 4.75
C ASN A 280 -4.90 -11.03 5.83
N SER A 281 -4.57 -10.94 7.12
CA SER A 281 -5.55 -11.11 8.19
C SER A 281 -6.39 -9.84 8.41
N GLY A 282 -7.54 -10.02 9.07
CA GLY A 282 -8.48 -8.93 9.39
C GLY A 282 -8.12 -8.13 10.64
N LEU A 283 -6.93 -8.31 11.21
CA LEU A 283 -6.53 -7.64 12.44
C LEU A 283 -6.71 -6.13 12.36
N THR A 284 -7.37 -5.55 13.37
CA THR A 284 -7.61 -4.11 13.47
C THR A 284 -6.61 -3.41 14.39
N GLU A 285 -6.11 -4.11 15.39
CA GLU A 285 -5.06 -3.68 16.29
C GLU A 285 -4.25 -4.88 16.79
N ILE A 286 -3.01 -4.65 17.19
CA ILE A 286 -2.17 -5.67 17.81
C ILE A 286 -1.17 -5.04 18.77
N SER A 287 -0.97 -5.70 19.93
CA SER A 287 0.08 -5.38 20.89
C SER A 287 1.17 -6.42 20.84
N ILE A 288 2.39 -6.01 20.51
CA ILE A 288 3.55 -6.88 20.40
C ILE A 288 4.24 -6.98 21.78
N PRO A 289 4.33 -8.17 22.38
CA PRO A 289 5.01 -8.38 23.65
C PRO A 289 6.49 -7.95 23.62
N LYS A 290 7.03 -7.56 24.79
CA LYS A 290 8.43 -7.11 24.90
C LYS A 290 9.46 -8.21 24.70
N GLU A 291 9.05 -9.44 24.78
CA GLU A 291 9.85 -10.64 24.57
C GLU A 291 10.19 -10.87 23.08
N ILE A 292 9.39 -10.30 22.19
CA ILE A 292 9.61 -10.37 20.72
C ILE A 292 10.69 -9.36 20.34
N GLU A 293 11.83 -9.86 19.86
CA GLU A 293 12.95 -9.04 19.41
C GLU A 293 12.90 -8.71 17.91
N THR A 294 12.21 -9.53 17.11
CA THR A 294 12.18 -9.40 15.65
C THR A 294 10.78 -9.59 15.10
N ILE A 295 10.33 -8.69 14.26
CA ILE A 295 9.15 -8.90 13.39
C ILE A 295 9.65 -9.47 12.07
N ALA A 296 9.21 -10.68 11.74
CA ALA A 296 9.70 -11.43 10.58
C ALA A 296 9.22 -10.84 9.23
N ASN A 297 9.79 -11.35 8.14
CA ASN A 297 9.44 -10.94 6.78
C ASN A 297 7.94 -11.11 6.55
N GLN A 298 7.27 -10.04 6.08
CA GLN A 298 5.85 -10.06 5.72
C GLN A 298 4.91 -10.52 6.84
N ALA A 299 5.32 -10.51 8.11
CA ALA A 299 4.52 -11.06 9.22
C ALA A 299 3.08 -10.51 9.26
N PHE A 300 2.89 -9.23 8.93
CA PHE A 300 1.60 -8.54 8.86
C PHE A 300 1.34 -7.94 7.47
N TYR A 301 1.90 -8.56 6.42
CA TYR A 301 1.73 -8.10 5.04
C TYR A 301 0.26 -8.04 4.65
N LYS A 302 -0.20 -6.88 4.11
CA LYS A 302 -1.61 -6.68 3.73
C LYS A 302 -2.64 -6.89 4.85
N CYS A 303 -2.31 -6.62 6.09
CA CYS A 303 -3.33 -6.43 7.12
C CYS A 303 -4.04 -5.09 6.89
N GLU A 304 -4.90 -5.04 5.87
CA GLU A 304 -5.49 -3.79 5.38
C GLU A 304 -6.41 -3.09 6.39
N ALA A 305 -6.91 -3.82 7.39
CA ALA A 305 -7.74 -3.30 8.48
C ALA A 305 -6.94 -2.81 9.70
N LEU A 306 -5.63 -3.07 9.76
CA LEU A 306 -4.78 -2.79 10.90
C LEU A 306 -4.55 -1.29 11.08
N LYS A 307 -5.13 -0.70 12.12
CA LYS A 307 -5.08 0.74 12.40
C LYS A 307 -4.00 1.14 13.37
N LYS A 308 -3.72 0.26 14.33
CA LYS A 308 -2.80 0.55 15.43
C LYS A 308 -1.90 -0.65 15.72
N ILE A 309 -0.62 -0.33 15.92
CA ILE A 309 0.37 -1.29 16.43
C ILE A 309 1.01 -0.68 17.67
N ASP A 310 1.03 -1.46 18.75
CA ASP A 310 1.74 -1.12 19.97
C ASP A 310 2.97 -2.03 20.11
N PHE A 311 4.15 -1.48 19.88
CA PHE A 311 5.40 -2.17 20.13
C PHE A 311 5.86 -1.90 21.57
N SER A 312 5.82 -2.93 22.39
CA SER A 312 6.57 -2.89 23.64
C SER A 312 8.08 -2.71 23.34
N ASP A 313 8.84 -2.17 24.30
CA ASP A 313 10.27 -1.82 24.12
C ASP A 313 11.20 -3.06 23.98
N GLY A 314 10.80 -4.09 23.23
CA GLY A 314 11.56 -5.33 22.95
C GLY A 314 12.09 -5.42 21.53
N VAL A 315 11.32 -4.94 20.56
CA VAL A 315 11.60 -5.12 19.13
C VAL A 315 12.86 -4.35 18.72
N LYS A 316 13.87 -5.08 18.25
CA LYS A 316 15.16 -4.58 17.75
C LYS A 316 15.23 -4.48 16.23
N GLU A 317 14.48 -5.33 15.53
CA GLU A 317 14.46 -5.41 14.07
C GLU A 317 13.04 -5.61 13.53
N ILE A 318 12.66 -4.84 12.52
CA ILE A 318 11.50 -5.06 11.67
C ILE A 318 12.04 -5.46 10.30
N LYS A 319 11.72 -6.67 9.84
CA LYS A 319 12.26 -7.23 8.59
C LYS A 319 11.49 -6.74 7.36
N GLU A 320 11.89 -7.29 6.20
CA GLU A 320 11.37 -6.91 4.88
C GLU A 320 9.85 -7.05 4.79
N ALA A 321 9.19 -6.01 4.28
CA ALA A 321 7.76 -5.93 4.00
C ALA A 321 6.86 -6.33 5.20
N ALA A 322 7.35 -6.25 6.44
CA ALA A 322 6.65 -6.75 7.63
C ALA A 322 5.24 -6.17 7.79
N PHE A 323 5.03 -4.89 7.46
CA PHE A 323 3.75 -4.18 7.51
C PHE A 323 3.38 -3.56 6.16
N SER A 324 3.96 -4.06 5.08
CA SER A 324 3.69 -3.55 3.74
C SER A 324 2.21 -3.74 3.39
N TYR A 325 1.59 -2.71 2.81
CA TYR A 325 0.15 -2.62 2.50
C TYR A 325 -0.80 -2.68 3.72
N CYS A 326 -0.36 -2.34 4.93
CA CYS A 326 -1.27 -2.05 6.04
C CYS A 326 -1.95 -0.70 5.81
N SER A 327 -2.90 -0.65 4.89
CA SER A 327 -3.43 0.60 4.34
C SER A 327 -4.21 1.45 5.35
N ALA A 328 -4.78 0.84 6.39
CA ALA A 328 -5.49 1.54 7.47
C ALA A 328 -4.59 1.99 8.62
N LEU A 329 -3.27 1.71 8.60
CA LEU A 329 -2.37 2.04 9.70
C LEU A 329 -2.24 3.55 9.85
N GLU A 330 -2.79 4.10 10.94
CA GLU A 330 -2.85 5.53 11.23
C GLU A 330 -1.75 5.97 12.18
N GLU A 331 -1.46 5.13 13.19
CA GLU A 331 -0.55 5.45 14.28
C GLU A 331 0.39 4.28 14.58
N ILE A 332 1.66 4.58 14.73
CA ILE A 332 2.68 3.60 15.10
C ILE A 332 3.68 4.20 16.09
N HIS A 333 3.90 3.49 17.21
CA HIS A 333 4.93 3.81 18.17
C HIS A 333 6.04 2.78 18.09
N LEU A 334 7.16 3.16 17.46
CA LEU A 334 8.31 2.25 17.31
C LEU A 334 9.00 2.00 18.65
N SER A 335 9.48 0.76 18.85
CA SER A 335 10.28 0.37 20.01
C SER A 335 11.52 1.26 20.16
N LYS A 336 11.78 1.72 21.40
CA LYS A 336 12.96 2.57 21.71
C LYS A 336 14.30 1.85 21.52
N VAL A 337 14.27 0.51 21.45
CA VAL A 337 15.47 -0.31 21.21
C VAL A 337 15.62 -0.72 19.75
N LEU A 338 14.71 -0.30 18.87
CA LEU A 338 14.75 -0.62 17.45
C LEU A 338 16.03 -0.09 16.80
N THR A 339 16.74 -0.97 16.10
CA THR A 339 18.01 -0.66 15.41
C THR A 339 17.91 -0.76 13.90
N LYS A 340 16.94 -1.52 13.39
CA LYS A 340 16.82 -1.79 11.95
C LYS A 340 15.36 -1.87 11.49
N ILE A 341 15.08 -1.19 10.38
CA ILE A 341 13.84 -1.29 9.58
C ILE A 341 14.24 -1.86 8.22
N GLY A 342 13.61 -2.94 7.78
CA GLY A 342 13.87 -3.65 6.53
C GLY A 342 13.35 -2.92 5.30
N LYS A 343 13.70 -3.47 4.13
CA LYS A 343 13.17 -3.03 2.84
C LYS A 343 11.65 -3.10 2.83
N GLU A 344 10.98 -2.05 2.31
CA GLU A 344 9.53 -2.00 2.16
C GLU A 344 8.74 -2.27 3.46
N ALA A 345 9.35 -2.14 4.64
CA ALA A 345 8.73 -2.57 5.90
C ALA A 345 7.37 -1.94 6.17
N PHE A 346 7.15 -0.68 5.77
CA PHE A 346 5.89 0.07 5.87
C PHE A 346 5.42 0.58 4.50
N TYR A 347 5.82 -0.09 3.41
CA TYR A 347 5.41 0.31 2.06
C TYR A 347 3.89 0.32 1.93
N ALA A 348 3.34 1.37 1.31
CA ALA A 348 1.91 1.56 1.09
C ALA A 348 1.02 1.57 2.37
N CYS A 349 1.57 1.94 3.53
CA CYS A 349 0.78 2.31 4.71
C CYS A 349 0.09 3.65 4.46
N SER A 350 -0.98 3.62 3.65
CA SER A 350 -1.53 4.83 3.02
C SER A 350 -2.24 5.79 3.97
N SER A 351 -2.61 5.35 5.18
CA SER A 351 -3.22 6.19 6.23
C SER A 351 -2.21 6.76 7.22
N LEU A 352 -0.95 6.29 7.21
CA LEU A 352 0.10 6.74 8.12
C LEU A 352 0.43 8.22 7.86
N THR A 353 0.21 9.10 8.84
CA THR A 353 0.38 10.54 8.68
C THR A 353 1.73 11.07 9.14
N GLU A 354 2.33 10.45 10.13
CA GLU A 354 3.65 10.77 10.67
C GLU A 354 4.31 9.54 11.29
N ILE A 355 5.61 9.54 11.38
CA ILE A 355 6.37 8.52 12.10
C ILE A 355 7.56 9.15 12.82
N THR A 356 7.86 8.68 14.04
CA THR A 356 9.03 9.09 14.80
C THR A 356 10.04 7.96 14.88
N LEU A 357 11.22 8.17 14.28
CA LEU A 357 12.32 7.21 14.28
C LEU A 357 13.09 7.28 15.60
N PRO A 358 13.27 6.14 16.30
CA PRO A 358 13.89 6.14 17.62
C PRO A 358 15.40 6.40 17.58
N LYS A 359 15.93 6.81 18.71
CA LYS A 359 17.34 7.19 18.87
C LYS A 359 18.33 6.10 18.46
N LYS A 360 18.00 4.82 18.68
CA LYS A 360 18.89 3.68 18.41
C LYS A 360 18.84 3.16 16.97
N LEU A 361 17.91 3.65 16.15
CA LEU A 361 17.78 3.21 14.77
C LEU A 361 19.00 3.65 13.95
N ILE A 362 19.66 2.68 13.31
CA ILE A 362 20.89 2.91 12.52
C ILE A 362 20.78 2.40 11.07
N ASN A 363 19.72 1.65 10.75
CA ASN A 363 19.52 1.12 9.41
C ASN A 363 18.05 1.21 8.98
N ILE A 364 17.81 1.73 7.78
CA ILE A 364 16.50 1.79 7.11
C ILE A 364 16.69 1.24 5.70
N GLY A 365 15.92 0.23 5.34
CA GLY A 365 15.92 -0.38 4.03
C GLY A 365 15.30 0.52 2.96
N GLU A 366 15.57 0.18 1.71
CA GLU A 366 15.00 0.85 0.54
C GLU A 366 13.47 0.79 0.60
N ASP A 367 12.81 1.88 0.18
CA ASP A 367 11.36 2.02 0.14
C ASP A 367 10.62 1.69 1.46
N ALA A 368 11.32 1.75 2.59
CA ALA A 368 10.71 1.41 3.89
C ALA A 368 9.41 2.17 4.18
N PHE A 369 9.26 3.38 3.66
CA PHE A 369 8.06 4.25 3.77
C PHE A 369 7.51 4.64 2.40
N GLY A 370 7.84 3.90 1.35
CA GLY A 370 7.36 4.14 0.00
C GLY A 370 5.83 4.08 -0.08
N ALA A 371 5.21 4.83 -1.00
CA ALA A 371 3.76 4.87 -1.23
C ALA A 371 2.88 5.15 0.02
N CYS A 372 3.43 5.69 1.11
CA CYS A 372 2.67 6.16 2.28
C CYS A 372 1.93 7.47 1.96
N LYS A 373 0.78 7.39 1.28
CA LYS A 373 0.08 8.54 0.66
C LYS A 373 -0.32 9.67 1.61
N ALA A 374 -0.54 9.37 2.89
CA ALA A 374 -0.89 10.36 3.91
C ALA A 374 0.33 10.91 4.67
N LEU A 375 1.53 10.31 4.50
CA LEU A 375 2.72 10.65 5.27
C LEU A 375 3.17 12.08 4.95
N LYS A 376 3.18 12.94 5.98
CA LYS A 376 3.55 14.35 5.89
C LYS A 376 4.97 14.60 6.38
N GLU A 377 5.37 13.90 7.42
CA GLU A 377 6.66 14.09 8.04
C GLU A 377 7.23 12.80 8.65
N ILE A 378 8.55 12.69 8.60
CA ILE A 378 9.34 11.67 9.30
C ILE A 378 10.15 12.41 10.35
N LYS A 379 9.83 12.19 11.62
CA LYS A 379 10.57 12.75 12.76
C LYS A 379 11.73 11.84 13.15
N VAL A 380 12.79 12.40 13.71
CA VAL A 380 13.94 11.64 14.23
C VAL A 380 14.22 12.10 15.65
N GLU A 381 14.25 11.16 16.61
CA GLU A 381 14.53 11.47 18.00
C GLU A 381 15.92 12.11 18.19
N ALA A 382 15.99 13.04 19.14
CA ALA A 382 17.24 13.71 19.50
C ALA A 382 18.30 12.70 19.93
N GLY A 383 19.52 12.86 19.37
CA GLY A 383 20.65 11.97 19.67
C GLY A 383 20.71 10.70 18.81
N ASN A 384 19.86 10.55 17.79
CA ASN A 384 20.08 9.55 16.77
C ASN A 384 21.41 9.83 16.03
N THR A 385 22.21 8.77 15.80
CA THR A 385 23.57 8.87 15.25
C THR A 385 23.65 8.63 13.75
N ALA A 386 22.60 8.10 13.12
CA ALA A 386 22.58 7.72 11.72
C ALA A 386 21.69 8.63 10.85
N PHE A 387 20.66 9.21 11.45
CA PHE A 387 19.63 9.95 10.72
C PHE A 387 19.33 11.30 11.32
N THR A 388 18.76 12.16 10.51
CA THR A 388 18.19 13.46 10.92
C THR A 388 16.98 13.79 10.03
N SER A 389 16.10 14.64 10.52
CA SER A 389 14.98 15.16 9.74
C SER A 389 15.16 16.66 9.52
N ILE A 390 14.86 17.14 8.31
CA ILE A 390 14.81 18.56 7.96
C ILE A 390 13.44 18.79 7.32
N ASP A 391 12.62 19.62 7.95
CA ASP A 391 11.27 19.95 7.50
C ASP A 391 10.41 18.69 7.19
N GLY A 392 10.56 17.65 8.02
CA GLY A 392 9.87 16.37 7.89
C GLY A 392 10.47 15.41 6.87
N VAL A 393 11.51 15.81 6.15
CA VAL A 393 12.21 14.97 5.15
C VAL A 393 13.38 14.24 5.80
N LEU A 394 13.53 12.96 5.52
CA LEU A 394 14.56 12.10 6.10
C LEU A 394 15.90 12.23 5.37
N PHE A 395 16.95 12.45 6.13
CA PHE A 395 18.35 12.49 5.67
C PHE A 395 19.23 11.56 6.49
N ASN A 396 20.41 11.22 5.93
CA ASN A 396 21.50 10.70 6.73
C ASN A 396 21.97 11.79 7.75
N LYS A 397 22.70 11.38 8.77
CA LYS A 397 23.13 12.26 9.87
C LYS A 397 23.89 13.50 9.39
N GLU A 398 24.76 13.32 8.40
CA GLU A 398 25.62 14.35 7.80
C GLU A 398 24.83 15.32 6.90
N LYS A 399 23.56 15.04 6.62
CA LYS A 399 22.68 15.81 5.70
C LYS A 399 23.18 15.83 4.26
N THR A 400 24.05 14.90 3.91
CA THR A 400 24.60 14.76 2.55
C THR A 400 23.74 13.92 1.63
N THR A 401 22.89 13.03 2.19
CA THR A 401 22.00 12.16 1.43
C THR A 401 20.55 12.37 1.87
N LEU A 402 19.66 12.74 0.94
CA LEU A 402 18.23 12.72 1.11
C LEU A 402 17.75 11.28 0.92
N LEU A 403 17.17 10.68 1.97
CA LEU A 403 16.78 9.28 1.98
C LEU A 403 15.32 9.06 1.59
N THR A 404 14.39 9.84 2.14
CA THR A 404 12.95 9.71 1.88
C THR A 404 12.26 11.06 1.99
N PHE A 405 11.55 11.44 0.94
CA PHE A 405 10.64 12.58 0.93
C PHE A 405 9.21 12.09 1.20
N PRO A 406 8.54 12.54 2.27
CA PRO A 406 7.19 12.09 2.59
C PRO A 406 6.18 12.47 1.51
N PHE A 407 5.36 11.53 1.12
CA PHE A 407 4.43 11.62 -0.02
C PHE A 407 3.46 12.81 0.06
N ALA A 408 2.97 13.14 1.26
CA ALA A 408 2.02 14.22 1.50
C ALA A 408 2.66 15.54 1.95
N ASN A 409 3.99 15.67 1.83
CA ASN A 409 4.73 16.88 2.15
C ASN A 409 4.39 18.03 1.16
N THR A 410 5.26 18.97 0.93
CA THR A 410 5.02 20.17 0.12
C THR A 410 4.97 19.89 -1.39
N ALA A 411 4.25 20.74 -2.13
CA ALA A 411 4.21 20.67 -3.58
C ALA A 411 5.48 21.29 -4.24
N ASN A 412 6.17 22.18 -3.53
CA ASN A 412 7.38 22.84 -4.03
C ASN A 412 8.49 22.61 -3.01
N TYR A 413 9.55 21.94 -3.43
CA TYR A 413 10.62 21.57 -2.52
C TYR A 413 11.97 22.11 -2.98
N GLN A 414 12.72 22.66 -2.03
CA GLN A 414 14.10 23.06 -2.24
C GLN A 414 15.01 22.13 -1.46
N VAL A 415 15.82 21.35 -2.18
CA VAL A 415 16.79 20.45 -1.58
C VAL A 415 17.86 21.28 -0.86
N PRO A 416 18.14 21.01 0.43
CA PRO A 416 19.11 21.80 1.21
C PRO A 416 20.51 21.83 0.60
N VAL A 417 21.18 22.98 0.74
CA VAL A 417 22.59 23.12 0.35
C VAL A 417 23.45 22.16 1.21
N GLY A 418 24.41 21.50 0.57
CA GLY A 418 25.23 20.45 1.20
C GLY A 418 24.76 19.03 0.88
N THR A 419 23.52 18.85 0.37
CA THR A 419 23.08 17.56 -0.14
C THR A 419 23.87 17.23 -1.41
N THR A 420 24.48 16.05 -1.42
CA THR A 420 25.29 15.53 -2.55
C THR A 420 24.61 14.37 -3.26
N LYS A 421 23.66 13.70 -2.59
CA LYS A 421 22.96 12.52 -3.12
C LYS A 421 21.47 12.52 -2.80
N ILE A 422 20.67 12.12 -3.75
CA ILE A 422 19.27 11.67 -3.57
C ILE A 422 19.28 10.15 -3.66
N ALA A 423 18.76 9.48 -2.63
CA ALA A 423 18.71 8.02 -2.57
C ALA A 423 17.76 7.43 -3.64
N PRO A 424 17.89 6.14 -3.98
CA PRO A 424 16.90 5.46 -4.79
C PRO A 424 15.49 5.64 -4.22
N SER A 425 14.49 5.74 -5.09
CA SER A 425 13.05 5.89 -4.77
C SER A 425 12.70 7.05 -3.83
N ALA A 426 13.62 7.96 -3.50
CA ALA A 426 13.44 8.97 -2.44
C ALA A 426 12.21 9.88 -2.61
N PHE A 427 11.74 10.12 -3.83
CA PHE A 427 10.53 10.87 -4.19
C PHE A 427 9.55 10.02 -5.00
N SER A 428 9.71 8.68 -5.00
CA SER A 428 8.85 7.78 -5.76
C SER A 428 7.37 8.02 -5.47
N GLU A 429 6.56 8.14 -6.53
CA GLU A 429 5.11 8.39 -6.50
C GLU A 429 4.68 9.66 -5.73
N CYS A 430 5.58 10.62 -5.47
CA CYS A 430 5.23 11.89 -4.79
C CYS A 430 4.33 12.78 -5.66
N ASN A 431 3.07 12.38 -5.78
CA ASN A 431 2.08 12.99 -6.68
C ASN A 431 1.60 14.40 -6.26
N LYS A 432 2.09 14.94 -5.14
CA LYS A 432 1.91 16.35 -4.79
C LYS A 432 3.04 17.23 -5.30
N LEU A 433 4.24 16.67 -5.55
CA LEU A 433 5.43 17.41 -5.95
C LEU A 433 5.24 17.99 -7.34
N ALA A 434 5.12 19.30 -7.45
CA ALA A 434 4.95 20.05 -8.70
C ALA A 434 6.27 20.67 -9.18
N SER A 435 7.15 21.03 -8.24
CA SER A 435 8.47 21.58 -8.57
C SER A 435 9.52 21.20 -7.54
N ILE A 436 10.76 21.06 -7.99
CA ILE A 436 11.92 20.80 -7.15
C ILE A 436 13.10 21.66 -7.60
N GLN A 437 13.87 22.16 -6.62
CA GLN A 437 15.11 22.90 -6.87
C GLN A 437 16.29 22.16 -6.23
N PHE A 438 17.34 21.97 -7.00
CA PHE A 438 18.56 21.29 -6.56
C PHE A 438 19.70 22.28 -6.26
N PRO A 439 20.49 22.01 -5.20
CA PRO A 439 21.70 22.77 -4.94
C PRO A 439 22.82 22.37 -5.92
N ASN A 440 23.75 23.27 -6.16
CA ASN A 440 24.96 22.97 -6.96
C ASN A 440 25.93 21.98 -6.26
N THR A 441 25.60 21.50 -5.08
CA THR A 441 26.34 20.45 -4.37
C THR A 441 25.88 19.05 -4.74
N LEU A 442 24.71 18.91 -5.42
CA LEU A 442 24.14 17.61 -5.77
C LEU A 442 24.95 16.95 -6.90
N ILE A 443 25.40 15.71 -6.67
CA ILE A 443 26.27 14.94 -7.55
C ILE A 443 25.54 13.73 -8.14
N GLU A 444 24.66 13.12 -7.36
CA GLU A 444 24.01 11.85 -7.71
C GLU A 444 22.51 11.87 -7.43
N ILE A 445 21.74 11.31 -8.37
CA ILE A 445 20.32 10.99 -8.24
C ILE A 445 20.19 9.48 -8.40
N GLY A 446 19.60 8.79 -7.40
CA GLY A 446 19.42 7.35 -7.39
C GLY A 446 18.41 6.84 -8.40
N SER A 447 18.38 5.51 -8.58
CA SER A 447 17.39 4.84 -9.44
C SER A 447 15.97 5.12 -8.95
N GLU A 448 15.04 5.30 -9.89
CA GLU A 448 13.62 5.55 -9.62
C GLU A 448 13.34 6.71 -8.65
N ALA A 449 14.32 7.61 -8.42
CA ALA A 449 14.22 8.66 -7.41
C ALA A 449 12.95 9.52 -7.53
N PHE A 450 12.43 9.74 -8.74
CA PHE A 450 11.18 10.47 -9.03
C PHE A 450 10.18 9.60 -9.80
N TYR A 451 10.24 8.27 -9.63
CA TYR A 451 9.32 7.35 -10.29
C TYR A 451 7.87 7.81 -10.14
N LYS A 452 7.14 7.97 -11.27
CA LYS A 452 5.73 8.38 -11.30
C LYS A 452 5.38 9.64 -10.49
N CYS A 453 6.26 10.64 -10.43
CA CYS A 453 5.89 11.97 -9.95
C CYS A 453 4.97 12.68 -10.95
N LEU A 454 3.67 12.34 -10.93
CA LEU A 454 2.69 12.71 -11.99
C LEU A 454 2.45 14.22 -12.14
N LYS A 455 2.73 15.03 -11.11
CA LYS A 455 2.53 16.49 -11.13
C LYS A 455 3.81 17.29 -11.35
N LEU A 456 4.96 16.63 -11.43
CA LEU A 456 6.23 17.32 -11.69
C LEU A 456 6.25 17.83 -13.13
N GLU A 457 6.20 19.14 -13.30
CA GLU A 457 6.10 19.78 -14.63
C GLU A 457 7.45 20.11 -15.24
N ASN A 458 8.41 20.50 -14.42
CA ASN A 458 9.72 20.93 -14.87
C ASN A 458 10.81 20.42 -13.93
N ILE A 459 11.93 19.99 -14.51
CA ILE A 459 13.11 19.60 -13.74
C ILE A 459 14.38 20.09 -14.45
N THR A 460 15.29 20.70 -13.68
CA THR A 460 16.59 21.16 -14.16
C THR A 460 17.69 20.54 -13.33
N PHE A 461 18.54 19.75 -13.94
CA PHE A 461 19.70 19.15 -13.30
C PHE A 461 20.88 20.14 -13.31
N PRO A 462 21.41 20.55 -12.15
CA PRO A 462 22.61 21.35 -12.09
C PRO A 462 23.80 20.61 -12.71
N ASN A 463 24.78 21.38 -13.25
CA ASN A 463 25.94 20.78 -13.89
C ASN A 463 26.89 20.02 -12.92
N SER A 464 26.61 20.05 -11.63
CA SER A 464 27.30 19.21 -10.63
C SER A 464 26.87 17.74 -10.69
N ILE A 465 25.68 17.43 -11.23
CA ILE A 465 25.19 16.04 -11.34
C ILE A 465 25.98 15.32 -12.42
N THR A 466 26.66 14.25 -12.02
CA THR A 466 27.43 13.36 -12.89
C THR A 466 26.81 12.00 -13.06
N ALA A 467 25.97 11.57 -12.11
CA ALA A 467 25.33 10.26 -12.09
C ALA A 467 23.81 10.38 -11.85
N VAL A 468 23.05 9.70 -12.70
CA VAL A 468 21.60 9.54 -12.56
C VAL A 468 21.28 8.07 -12.73
N GLY A 469 20.48 7.51 -11.82
CA GLY A 469 20.12 6.10 -11.83
C GLY A 469 19.05 5.76 -12.87
N GLU A 470 18.88 4.45 -13.09
CA GLU A 470 17.85 3.90 -13.96
C GLU A 470 16.46 4.38 -13.54
N GLY A 471 15.60 4.69 -14.53
CA GLY A 471 14.19 5.05 -14.28
C GLY A 471 13.99 6.28 -13.41
N ALA A 472 15.01 7.10 -13.16
CA ALA A 472 14.93 8.19 -12.18
C ALA A 472 13.73 9.14 -12.41
N LEU A 473 13.26 9.30 -13.64
CA LEU A 473 12.08 10.09 -14.03
C LEU A 473 11.02 9.24 -14.74
N TYR A 474 11.06 7.91 -14.59
CA TYR A 474 10.10 7.02 -15.23
C TYR A 474 8.67 7.38 -14.86
N GLY A 475 7.80 7.51 -15.86
CA GLY A 475 6.37 7.75 -15.65
C GLY A 475 6.03 9.13 -15.09
N CYS A 476 6.92 10.11 -15.14
CA CYS A 476 6.61 11.51 -14.84
C CYS A 476 5.73 12.11 -15.95
N GLU A 477 4.47 11.65 -16.01
CA GLU A 477 3.55 11.99 -17.11
C GLU A 477 3.23 13.49 -17.19
N GLY A 478 3.39 14.23 -16.07
CA GLY A 478 3.21 15.69 -16.01
C GLY A 478 4.34 16.50 -16.66
N LEU A 479 5.49 15.87 -16.92
CA LEU A 479 6.74 16.55 -17.22
C LEU A 479 6.73 17.20 -18.62
N LEU A 480 6.85 18.51 -18.65
CA LEU A 480 6.83 19.34 -19.85
C LEU A 480 8.25 19.69 -20.33
N GLN A 481 9.17 19.91 -19.39
CA GLN A 481 10.54 20.36 -19.66
C GLN A 481 11.54 19.64 -18.76
N VAL A 482 12.64 19.23 -19.38
CA VAL A 482 13.79 18.63 -18.70
C VAL A 482 15.05 19.30 -19.20
N GLU A 483 15.87 19.80 -18.26
CA GLU A 483 17.25 20.23 -18.54
C GLU A 483 18.20 19.22 -17.88
N LEU A 484 18.91 18.47 -18.68
CA LEU A 484 19.91 17.50 -18.24
C LEU A 484 21.25 18.18 -17.94
N SER A 485 21.98 17.64 -16.95
CA SER A 485 23.32 18.11 -16.61
C SER A 485 24.30 17.90 -17.78
N LYS A 486 25.15 18.89 -18.04
CA LYS A 486 26.21 18.78 -19.03
C LYS A 486 27.38 17.89 -18.58
N SER A 487 27.42 17.51 -17.31
CA SER A 487 28.44 16.64 -16.74
C SER A 487 28.06 15.16 -16.78
N MET A 488 26.83 14.83 -17.20
CA MET A 488 26.44 13.46 -17.46
C MET A 488 27.12 12.93 -18.71
N THR A 489 27.45 11.65 -18.70
CA THR A 489 28.05 10.95 -19.86
C THR A 489 27.10 9.94 -20.48
N ILE A 490 26.05 9.55 -19.79
CA ILE A 490 25.08 8.54 -20.21
C ILE A 490 23.67 9.04 -19.90
N ILE A 491 22.72 8.79 -20.80
CA ILE A 491 21.30 8.77 -20.50
C ILE A 491 20.98 7.34 -20.05
N PRO A 492 20.67 7.08 -18.77
CA PRO A 492 20.49 5.72 -18.25
C PRO A 492 19.21 5.06 -18.76
N ASP A 493 19.11 3.75 -18.52
CA ASP A 493 17.94 2.94 -18.85
C ASP A 493 16.67 3.58 -18.29
N ASN A 494 15.62 3.62 -19.06
CA ASN A 494 14.30 4.09 -18.66
C ASN A 494 14.23 5.53 -18.10
N LEU A 495 15.27 6.35 -18.20
CA LEU A 495 15.35 7.66 -17.51
C LEU A 495 14.06 8.48 -17.65
N LEU A 496 13.56 8.65 -18.86
CA LEU A 496 12.38 9.46 -19.20
C LEU A 496 11.26 8.61 -19.82
N SER A 497 11.33 7.30 -19.68
CA SER A 497 10.30 6.39 -20.20
C SER A 497 8.91 6.78 -19.62
N LYS A 498 7.88 6.82 -20.47
CA LYS A 498 6.51 7.24 -20.14
C LYS A 498 6.34 8.69 -19.67
N CYS A 499 7.27 9.60 -20.01
CA CYS A 499 7.05 11.04 -19.85
C CYS A 499 6.15 11.55 -20.98
N THR A 500 4.85 11.24 -20.91
CA THR A 500 3.91 11.38 -22.03
C THR A 500 3.66 12.81 -22.50
N LYS A 501 3.90 13.84 -21.65
CA LYS A 501 3.74 15.25 -22.00
C LYS A 501 5.04 15.94 -22.44
N LEU A 502 6.19 15.26 -22.38
CA LEU A 502 7.46 15.83 -22.80
C LEU A 502 7.47 16.07 -24.31
N GLN A 503 7.61 17.33 -24.73
CA GLN A 503 7.52 17.70 -26.14
C GLN A 503 8.87 17.75 -26.84
N LYS A 504 9.91 18.16 -26.13
CA LYS A 504 11.25 18.36 -26.71
C LYS A 504 12.31 17.94 -25.70
N ILE A 505 13.39 17.39 -26.24
CA ILE A 505 14.59 17.10 -25.46
C ILE A 505 15.84 17.52 -26.24
N LYS A 506 16.71 18.19 -25.54
CA LYS A 506 18.08 18.47 -26.01
C LYS A 506 19.04 17.64 -25.17
N ILE A 507 19.70 16.70 -25.80
CA ILE A 507 20.72 15.87 -25.16
C ILE A 507 22.02 16.69 -25.09
N PRO A 508 22.63 16.86 -23.90
CA PRO A 508 23.84 17.65 -23.74
C PRO A 508 25.03 17.07 -24.50
N GLU A 509 25.92 17.93 -24.94
CA GLU A 509 27.27 17.52 -25.40
C GLU A 509 27.99 16.80 -24.23
N GLY A 510 28.72 15.71 -24.56
CA GLY A 510 29.40 14.86 -23.58
C GLY A 510 28.65 13.55 -23.29
N ILE A 511 27.35 13.48 -23.58
CA ILE A 511 26.62 12.21 -23.56
C ILE A 511 27.15 11.32 -24.69
N ASN A 512 27.63 10.13 -24.34
CA ASN A 512 28.14 9.13 -25.27
C ASN A 512 27.19 7.95 -25.50
N LYS A 513 26.25 7.72 -24.62
CA LYS A 513 25.28 6.60 -24.66
C LYS A 513 23.86 7.05 -24.36
N ILE A 514 22.92 6.60 -25.19
CA ILE A 514 21.47 6.62 -24.89
C ILE A 514 21.08 5.17 -24.66
N ALA A 515 20.75 4.85 -23.42
CA ALA A 515 20.57 3.49 -22.98
C ALA A 515 19.15 2.95 -23.27
N TYR A 516 18.90 1.70 -22.90
CA TYR A 516 17.66 0.97 -23.15
C TYR A 516 16.42 1.73 -22.68
N GLN A 517 15.43 1.88 -23.56
CA GLN A 517 14.13 2.53 -23.28
C GLN A 517 14.23 3.96 -22.70
N ALA A 518 15.34 4.66 -22.85
CA ALA A 518 15.58 5.95 -22.19
C ALA A 518 14.47 6.99 -22.39
N PHE A 519 13.80 7.01 -23.57
CA PHE A 519 12.69 7.89 -23.94
C PHE A 519 11.46 7.09 -24.42
N SER A 520 11.39 5.81 -24.12
CA SER A 520 10.27 4.96 -24.57
C SER A 520 8.92 5.51 -24.09
N ASN A 521 7.91 5.47 -24.95
CA ASN A 521 6.54 5.96 -24.65
C ASN A 521 6.45 7.47 -24.31
N CYS A 522 7.40 8.30 -24.77
CA CYS A 522 7.25 9.75 -24.76
C CYS A 522 6.32 10.18 -25.91
N SER A 523 5.02 9.90 -25.80
CA SER A 523 4.07 9.99 -26.92
C SER A 523 3.89 11.41 -27.47
N SER A 524 4.13 12.47 -26.68
CA SER A 524 4.10 13.87 -27.13
C SER A 524 5.43 14.41 -27.61
N LEU A 525 6.51 13.61 -27.60
CA LEU A 525 7.84 14.07 -27.99
C LEU A 525 7.87 14.34 -29.50
N THR A 526 8.01 15.60 -29.88
CA THR A 526 8.01 16.05 -31.28
C THR A 526 9.41 16.29 -31.81
N GLN A 527 10.37 16.62 -30.94
CA GLN A 527 11.71 17.00 -31.35
C GLN A 527 12.80 16.46 -30.41
N VAL A 528 13.86 15.94 -30.99
CA VAL A 528 15.07 15.47 -30.28
C VAL A 528 16.31 16.08 -30.92
N GLU A 529 17.25 16.60 -30.09
CA GLU A 529 18.60 17.00 -30.52
C GLU A 529 19.60 15.96 -29.96
N ILE A 530 20.30 15.25 -30.88
CA ILE A 530 21.32 14.22 -30.56
C ILE A 530 22.70 14.80 -30.86
N PRO A 531 23.57 15.01 -29.86
CA PRO A 531 24.89 15.63 -30.05
C PRO A 531 25.89 14.70 -30.76
N ALA A 532 26.96 15.28 -31.25
CA ALA A 532 28.03 14.55 -31.94
C ALA A 532 28.79 13.55 -31.04
N SER A 533 28.71 13.73 -29.74
CA SER A 533 29.36 12.87 -28.73
C SER A 533 28.73 11.49 -28.59
N VAL A 534 27.45 11.31 -28.99
CA VAL A 534 26.76 10.03 -28.87
C VAL A 534 27.34 9.01 -29.84
N ASN A 535 27.77 7.87 -29.31
CA ASN A 535 28.33 6.75 -30.06
C ASN A 535 27.61 5.43 -29.85
N ASN A 536 26.61 5.41 -28.97
CA ASN A 536 25.74 4.24 -28.74
C ASN A 536 24.29 4.67 -28.49
N ILE A 537 23.34 4.05 -29.20
CA ILE A 537 21.89 4.20 -29.02
C ILE A 537 21.33 2.79 -28.92
N GLU A 538 20.85 2.43 -27.73
CA GLU A 538 20.39 1.07 -27.45
C GLU A 538 18.93 0.85 -27.85
N SER A 539 18.56 -0.45 -27.89
CA SER A 539 17.24 -0.97 -28.22
C SER A 539 16.12 -0.19 -27.52
N GLU A 540 15.02 0.02 -28.22
CA GLU A 540 13.78 0.66 -27.76
C GLU A 540 13.93 2.08 -27.17
N SER A 541 15.10 2.73 -27.32
CA SER A 541 15.36 4.02 -26.64
C SER A 541 14.37 5.14 -27.01
N PHE A 542 13.77 5.11 -28.21
CA PHE A 542 12.71 6.03 -28.66
C PHE A 542 11.42 5.30 -29.08
N LYS A 543 11.21 4.08 -28.59
CA LYS A 543 10.01 3.29 -28.88
C LYS A 543 8.74 4.04 -28.49
N ALA A 544 7.71 3.97 -29.36
CA ALA A 544 6.42 4.60 -29.14
C ALA A 544 6.47 6.13 -28.86
N CYS A 545 7.48 6.83 -29.41
CA CYS A 545 7.48 8.29 -29.53
C CYS A 545 6.62 8.69 -30.74
N GLU A 546 5.32 8.48 -30.66
CA GLU A 546 4.39 8.54 -31.81
C GLU A 546 4.34 9.92 -32.48
N SER A 547 4.58 11.00 -31.73
CA SER A 547 4.57 12.38 -32.23
C SER A 547 5.92 12.84 -32.80
N LEU A 548 6.97 12.00 -32.73
CA LEU A 548 8.33 12.42 -33.11
C LEU A 548 8.40 12.65 -34.63
N ASN A 549 8.64 13.92 -34.98
CA ASN A 549 8.67 14.37 -36.37
C ASN A 549 9.92 15.15 -36.75
N GLU A 550 10.77 15.49 -35.78
CA GLU A 550 12.06 16.17 -36.00
C GLU A 550 13.16 15.57 -35.16
N ILE A 551 14.23 15.10 -35.79
CA ILE A 551 15.46 14.65 -35.15
C ILE A 551 16.64 15.46 -35.70
N TYR A 552 17.31 16.22 -34.86
CA TYR A 552 18.54 16.89 -35.18
C TYR A 552 19.72 16.03 -34.72
N CYS A 553 20.38 15.36 -35.64
CA CYS A 553 21.48 14.44 -35.35
C CYS A 553 22.80 15.03 -35.82
N TYR A 554 23.68 15.36 -34.88
CA TYR A 554 25.00 15.94 -35.14
C TYR A 554 26.11 14.89 -35.27
N ILE A 555 25.76 13.60 -35.21
CA ILE A 555 26.68 12.46 -35.39
C ILE A 555 27.10 12.43 -36.89
N LYS A 556 28.38 12.46 -37.16
CA LYS A 556 28.89 12.52 -38.55
C LYS A 556 28.68 11.21 -39.30
N GLU A 557 29.05 10.09 -38.69
CA GLU A 557 28.90 8.76 -39.25
C GLU A 557 27.67 8.08 -38.65
N PRO A 558 26.69 7.62 -39.44
CA PRO A 558 25.50 6.99 -38.87
C PRO A 558 25.87 5.75 -38.05
N LEU A 559 25.37 5.69 -36.81
CA LEU A 559 25.54 4.52 -35.94
C LEU A 559 24.76 3.33 -36.48
N THR A 560 25.30 2.13 -36.29
CA THR A 560 24.53 0.90 -36.42
C THR A 560 23.62 0.79 -35.19
N ILE A 561 22.33 0.76 -35.38
CA ILE A 561 21.33 0.68 -34.34
C ILE A 561 20.31 -0.43 -34.64
N GLU A 562 19.67 -0.97 -33.63
CA GLU A 562 18.61 -1.97 -33.78
C GLU A 562 17.35 -1.37 -34.41
N GLU A 563 16.57 -2.19 -35.13
CA GLU A 563 15.34 -1.76 -35.81
C GLU A 563 14.27 -1.25 -34.84
N ASP A 564 14.30 -1.71 -33.60
CA ASP A 564 13.33 -1.38 -32.57
C ASP A 564 13.61 -0.06 -31.83
N VAL A 565 14.76 0.58 -32.08
CA VAL A 565 15.11 1.90 -31.48
C VAL A 565 13.98 2.91 -31.69
N PHE A 566 13.40 2.96 -32.89
CA PHE A 566 12.31 3.87 -33.26
C PHE A 566 10.99 3.13 -33.52
N LYS A 567 10.79 1.96 -32.94
CA LYS A 567 9.54 1.19 -33.09
C LYS A 567 8.33 2.01 -32.65
N GLY A 568 7.36 2.20 -33.53
CA GLY A 568 6.16 3.02 -33.27
C GLY A 568 6.29 4.50 -33.64
N VAL A 569 7.48 4.96 -34.07
CA VAL A 569 7.67 6.27 -34.69
C VAL A 569 7.29 6.17 -36.18
N ASN A 570 6.57 7.17 -36.71
CA ASN A 570 6.32 7.26 -38.14
C ASN A 570 7.56 7.78 -38.87
N VAL A 571 8.56 6.92 -39.02
CA VAL A 571 9.87 7.28 -39.62
C VAL A 571 9.74 7.84 -41.03
N GLY A 572 8.78 7.39 -41.84
CA GLY A 572 8.53 7.83 -43.20
C GLY A 572 8.10 9.31 -43.31
N THR A 573 7.60 9.91 -42.24
CA THR A 573 7.22 11.34 -42.17
C THR A 573 8.12 12.15 -41.25
N CYS A 574 9.00 11.50 -40.47
CA CYS A 574 9.91 12.15 -39.55
C CYS A 574 11.12 12.75 -40.28
N ASN A 575 11.39 14.05 -40.06
CA ASN A 575 12.56 14.73 -40.62
C ASN A 575 13.79 14.39 -39.77
N LEU A 576 14.80 13.81 -40.41
CA LEU A 576 16.10 13.58 -39.83
C LEU A 576 17.08 14.63 -40.39
N TYR A 577 17.41 15.63 -39.57
CA TYR A 577 18.36 16.68 -39.90
C TYR A 577 19.77 16.25 -39.53
N VAL A 578 20.67 16.14 -40.53
CA VAL A 578 22.07 15.77 -40.36
C VAL A 578 22.98 16.82 -41.01
N THR A 579 24.28 16.79 -40.74
CA THR A 579 25.22 17.69 -41.43
C THR A 579 25.19 17.43 -42.96
N ALA A 580 25.38 18.47 -43.74
CA ALA A 580 25.31 18.36 -45.20
C ALA A 580 26.23 17.27 -45.77
N GLU A 581 27.37 17.06 -45.14
CA GLU A 581 28.37 16.05 -45.49
C GLU A 581 27.91 14.63 -45.24
N SER A 582 27.07 14.42 -44.22
CA SER A 582 26.61 13.10 -43.74
C SER A 582 25.37 12.59 -44.49
N ILE A 583 24.67 13.43 -45.27
CA ILE A 583 23.40 13.08 -45.92
C ILE A 583 23.48 11.76 -46.71
N LYS A 584 24.55 11.59 -47.50
CA LYS A 584 24.72 10.40 -48.35
C LYS A 584 24.86 9.13 -47.51
N GLN A 585 25.56 9.19 -46.40
CA GLN A 585 25.81 8.07 -45.50
C GLN A 585 24.51 7.65 -44.80
N TYR A 586 23.75 8.62 -44.25
CA TYR A 586 22.46 8.37 -43.59
C TYR A 586 21.41 7.80 -44.54
N LYS A 587 21.37 8.26 -45.82
CA LYS A 587 20.46 7.69 -46.83
C LYS A 587 20.81 6.26 -47.23
N ASN A 588 22.03 5.80 -46.98
CA ASN A 588 22.49 4.44 -47.30
C ASN A 588 22.62 3.54 -46.07
N SER A 589 22.42 4.08 -44.87
CA SER A 589 22.50 3.33 -43.60
C SER A 589 21.19 2.63 -43.27
N GLU A 590 21.26 1.43 -42.70
CA GLU A 590 20.08 0.64 -42.34
C GLU A 590 19.11 1.43 -41.51
N VAL A 591 18.29 1.24 -40.82
CA VAL A 591 17.30 1.99 -40.03
C VAL A 591 17.13 3.46 -40.43
N TRP A 592 18.25 4.25 -40.49
CA TRP A 592 18.25 5.69 -40.75
C TRP A 592 17.75 6.09 -42.16
N LYS A 593 17.92 5.22 -43.18
CA LYS A 593 17.41 5.44 -44.55
C LYS A 593 15.89 5.58 -44.64
N ASN A 594 15.16 5.09 -43.63
CA ASN A 594 13.71 5.13 -43.58
C ASN A 594 13.15 6.52 -43.19
N PHE A 595 14.00 7.43 -42.74
CA PHE A 595 13.64 8.80 -42.40
C PHE A 595 13.71 9.77 -43.59
N LEU A 596 13.05 10.93 -43.46
CA LEU A 596 13.21 12.04 -44.39
C LEU A 596 14.53 12.78 -44.11
N VAL A 597 15.65 12.26 -44.63
CA VAL A 597 17.01 12.82 -44.41
C VAL A 597 17.17 14.15 -45.10
N LYS A 598 17.44 15.20 -44.34
CA LYS A 598 17.61 16.60 -44.76
C LYS A 598 18.89 17.21 -44.16
N PRO A 599 19.46 18.27 -44.80
CA PRO A 599 20.54 19.02 -44.14
C PRO A 599 20.01 19.76 -42.93
N ILE A 600 20.80 19.86 -41.85
CA ILE A 600 20.53 20.77 -40.74
C ILE A 600 20.34 22.17 -41.33
N PRO A 601 19.21 22.86 -41.05
CA PRO A 601 18.98 24.20 -41.58
C PRO A 601 20.13 25.12 -41.18
N ASN A 602 20.74 25.77 -42.14
CA ASN A 602 21.75 26.78 -41.88
C ASN A 602 21.10 27.95 -41.13
N THR A 603 21.25 27.97 -39.80
CA THR A 603 20.79 29.08 -38.95
C THR A 603 21.60 30.35 -39.10
N THR A 604 22.54 30.39 -40.06
CA THR A 604 23.36 31.57 -40.38
C THR A 604 22.55 32.81 -40.77
N GLY A 605 21.24 32.64 -41.09
CA GLY A 605 20.34 33.79 -41.31
C GLY A 605 19.69 34.35 -40.04
N LYS A 606 19.70 33.61 -38.91
CA LYS A 606 19.12 34.10 -37.62
C LYS A 606 20.20 34.61 -36.65
N ASN A 607 21.45 34.15 -36.76
CA ASN A 607 22.51 34.61 -35.85
C ASN A 607 23.04 36.01 -36.19
N ASN A 608 22.79 36.54 -37.40
CA ASN A 608 23.23 37.90 -37.76
C ASN A 608 22.28 39.02 -37.26
N ILE A 609 21.16 38.69 -36.65
CA ILE A 609 20.26 39.71 -36.06
C ILE A 609 20.51 39.90 -34.55
N ILE A 610 21.26 38.97 -33.92
CA ILE A 610 21.55 39.04 -32.46
C ILE A 610 22.81 39.89 -32.18
N GLN A 611 23.62 40.24 -33.17
CA GLN A 611 24.87 40.99 -32.95
C GLN A 611 24.69 42.51 -32.76
N GLN A 612 23.50 43.07 -32.90
CA GLN A 612 23.33 44.52 -32.71
C GLN A 612 22.45 44.94 -31.50
N ASN A 613 21.86 44.03 -30.73
CA ASN A 613 21.07 44.43 -29.59
C ASN A 613 21.28 43.47 -28.40
N GLY A 614 21.76 44.02 -27.30
CA GLY A 614 22.20 43.33 -26.09
C GLY A 614 21.40 42.09 -25.68
N ILE A 615 22.11 41.07 -25.22
CA ILE A 615 21.52 39.85 -24.68
C ILE A 615 21.05 40.12 -23.25
N VAL A 616 19.79 39.93 -22.99
CA VAL A 616 19.22 40.03 -21.64
C VAL A 616 19.36 38.66 -20.96
N LYS A 617 20.07 38.58 -19.86
CA LYS A 617 20.20 37.40 -18.99
C LYS A 617 19.54 37.69 -17.65
N VAL A 618 18.95 36.68 -17.05
CA VAL A 618 18.35 36.75 -15.72
C VAL A 618 19.06 35.75 -14.82
N CYS A 619 19.46 36.19 -13.63
CA CYS A 619 20.04 35.34 -12.61
C CYS A 619 19.48 35.79 -11.24
N GLY A 620 18.63 34.97 -10.62
CA GLY A 620 17.89 35.35 -9.43
C GLY A 620 17.07 36.63 -9.69
N ASN A 621 17.20 37.63 -8.83
CA ASN A 621 16.52 38.92 -8.94
C ASN A 621 17.31 39.95 -9.78
N THR A 622 18.32 39.53 -10.53
CA THR A 622 19.17 40.44 -11.30
C THR A 622 19.00 40.21 -12.80
N ILE A 623 18.74 41.31 -13.51
CA ILE A 623 18.69 41.37 -14.96
C ILE A 623 20.04 41.92 -15.43
N THR A 624 20.78 41.12 -16.21
CA THR A 624 22.08 41.52 -16.80
C THR A 624 21.93 41.72 -18.29
N ILE A 625 22.46 42.82 -18.83
CA ILE A 625 22.41 43.12 -20.26
C ILE A 625 23.83 43.13 -20.83
N GLN A 626 24.05 42.25 -21.80
CA GLN A 626 25.33 42.08 -22.50
C GLN A 626 25.27 42.66 -23.92
N GLY A 627 26.36 43.27 -24.40
CA GLY A 627 26.46 43.88 -25.73
C GLY A 627 26.49 45.41 -25.69
N GLU A 628 26.63 46.05 -26.84
CA GLU A 628 26.63 47.53 -26.92
C GLU A 628 25.21 48.08 -26.75
N LEU A 629 25.08 49.11 -25.92
CA LEU A 629 23.81 49.80 -25.67
C LEU A 629 23.75 51.04 -26.58
N THR A 630 22.82 51.04 -27.51
CA THR A 630 22.54 52.19 -28.40
C THR A 630 21.48 53.16 -27.83
N ALA A 631 20.85 52.78 -26.72
CA ALA A 631 19.85 53.57 -26.01
C ALA A 631 19.77 53.12 -24.54
N PRO A 632 19.20 53.92 -23.61
CA PRO A 632 18.97 53.54 -22.25
C PRO A 632 18.08 52.29 -22.16
N ILE A 633 18.31 51.49 -21.11
CA ILE A 633 17.50 50.30 -20.76
C ILE A 633 16.25 50.77 -20.06
N HIS A 634 15.11 50.29 -20.53
CA HIS A 634 13.81 50.53 -19.89
C HIS A 634 13.19 49.21 -19.42
N ILE A 635 13.05 49.01 -18.11
CA ILE A 635 12.38 47.84 -17.53
C ILE A 635 11.01 48.27 -16.99
N MET A 636 10.00 47.58 -17.41
CA MET A 636 8.59 47.81 -17.01
C MET A 636 7.96 46.52 -16.51
N ASP A 637 7.02 46.61 -15.58
CA ASP A 637 6.14 45.51 -15.26
C ASP A 637 5.04 45.31 -16.33
N THR A 638 4.24 44.28 -16.18
CA THR A 638 3.16 43.95 -17.13
C THR A 638 2.01 44.99 -17.16
N SER A 639 1.96 45.90 -16.18
CA SER A 639 1.03 47.03 -16.17
C SER A 639 1.57 48.23 -16.91
N GLY A 640 2.83 48.18 -17.40
CA GLY A 640 3.51 49.30 -18.06
C GLY A 640 4.20 50.27 -17.08
N LYS A 641 4.22 49.97 -15.78
CA LYS A 641 4.90 50.79 -14.79
C LYS A 641 6.42 50.60 -14.91
N THR A 642 7.13 51.73 -15.04
CA THR A 642 8.61 51.73 -15.08
C THR A 642 9.21 51.28 -13.75
N ILE A 643 10.06 50.28 -13.79
CA ILE A 643 10.84 49.74 -12.68
C ILE A 643 12.27 50.33 -12.71
N TYR A 644 12.83 50.41 -13.91
CA TYR A 644 14.17 50.99 -14.11
C TYR A 644 14.26 51.68 -15.49
N TYR A 645 14.97 52.81 -15.50
CA TYR A 645 15.36 53.49 -16.72
C TYR A 645 16.79 54.08 -16.56
N GLY A 646 17.75 53.60 -17.36
CA GLY A 646 19.14 53.99 -17.23
C GLY A 646 20.08 53.22 -18.14
N THR A 647 21.37 53.30 -17.85
CA THR A 647 22.42 52.65 -18.65
C THR A 647 23.19 51.57 -17.91
N GLU A 648 22.83 51.27 -16.66
CA GLU A 648 23.47 50.21 -15.90
C GLU A 648 23.16 48.85 -16.52
N ARG A 649 24.15 47.96 -16.54
CA ARG A 649 24.05 46.65 -17.19
C ARG A 649 23.62 45.52 -16.24
N GLU A 650 23.69 45.74 -14.96
CA GLU A 650 23.21 44.81 -13.92
C GLU A 650 22.18 45.52 -13.05
N ILE A 651 20.96 45.13 -13.15
CA ILE A 651 19.83 45.77 -12.49
C ILE A 651 19.17 44.74 -11.57
N SER A 652 19.21 44.97 -10.24
CA SER A 652 18.49 44.18 -9.26
C SER A 652 17.05 44.66 -9.15
N VAL A 653 16.11 43.75 -9.33
CA VAL A 653 14.67 44.01 -9.24
C VAL A 653 14.14 43.38 -7.98
N GLY A 654 13.64 44.18 -7.05
CA GLY A 654 13.23 43.77 -5.72
C GLY A 654 11.92 42.95 -5.62
N LYS A 655 11.37 42.46 -6.74
CA LYS A 655 10.13 41.68 -6.77
C LYS A 655 10.20 40.59 -7.84
N HIS A 656 9.62 39.43 -7.53
CA HIS A 656 9.38 38.39 -8.53
C HIS A 656 8.20 38.78 -9.42
N GLY A 657 8.29 38.46 -10.70
CA GLY A 657 7.23 38.74 -11.68
C GLY A 657 7.70 38.74 -13.12
N ILE A 658 6.79 39.09 -14.03
CA ILE A 658 7.10 39.24 -15.44
C ILE A 658 7.43 40.70 -15.73
N PHE A 659 8.58 40.95 -16.39
CA PHE A 659 9.05 42.27 -16.77
C PHE A 659 9.28 42.36 -18.26
N LEU A 660 9.06 43.55 -18.79
CA LEU A 660 9.41 43.90 -20.18
C LEU A 660 10.70 44.74 -20.17
N VAL A 661 11.77 44.18 -20.72
CA VAL A 661 13.06 44.86 -20.83
C VAL A 661 13.22 45.41 -22.25
N LYS A 662 13.17 46.72 -22.39
CA LYS A 662 13.36 47.41 -23.68
C LYS A 662 14.77 47.93 -23.78
N THR A 663 15.49 47.53 -24.85
CA THR A 663 16.79 48.02 -25.21
C THR A 663 16.75 48.51 -26.67
N GLY A 664 16.78 49.82 -26.85
CA GLY A 664 16.55 50.43 -28.17
C GLY A 664 15.15 50.12 -28.71
N HIS A 665 15.03 49.52 -29.87
CA HIS A 665 13.76 49.14 -30.50
C HIS A 665 13.26 47.73 -30.07
N LYS A 666 14.05 46.97 -29.32
CA LYS A 666 13.73 45.60 -28.92
C LYS A 666 13.10 45.54 -27.51
N VAL A 667 12.03 44.79 -27.39
CA VAL A 667 11.43 44.45 -26.10
C VAL A 667 11.57 42.95 -25.85
N THR A 668 12.16 42.61 -24.72
CA THR A 668 12.35 41.22 -24.26
C THR A 668 11.52 41.02 -23.02
N ARG A 669 10.71 39.99 -23.00
CA ARG A 669 9.95 39.56 -21.80
C ARG A 669 10.85 38.70 -20.96
N VAL A 670 10.99 39.02 -19.68
CA VAL A 670 11.78 38.26 -18.71
C VAL A 670 10.91 37.94 -17.49
N MET A 671 11.16 36.84 -16.86
CA MET A 671 10.52 36.43 -15.64
C MET A 671 11.60 36.29 -14.55
N LEU A 672 11.37 36.96 -13.43
CA LEU A 672 12.23 36.92 -12.23
C LEU A 672 11.57 36.10 -11.14
#